data_83228c9ce7d144ea71ea42eef5a21b79
#
_entry.id   83228c9ce7d144ea71ea42eef5a21b79
#
_cell.length_a   1.000
_cell.length_b   1.000
_cell.length_c   1.000
_cell.angle_alpha   90.00
_cell.angle_beta   90.00
_cell.angle_gamma   90.00
#
_symmetry.space_group_name_H-M   'P 1'
#
loop_
_entity.id
_entity.type
_entity.pdbx_description
1 polymer ?
#
loop_
_entity_poly.entity_id
_entity_poly.type
_entity_poly.pdbx_seq_one_letter_code
_entity_poly.pdbx_strand_id
1 'polypeptide(L)'
;MKVSEVLRQVRQVRIPKKGFPVEETIAKELLGSCDNRADVIKVDDSGFVSEEGALYIAVVPKGLRARLDHQGLAFSSQDDWVSINSDVNQCLWLLSSKPYFLYTGFTQLIENFLDEEVSDVLSWMQEIGFSVEKSTFDLFLTQYARLIRDFDREKYIREYARLGFTHIEVNALASSLPWEKGVPGEFYADFYTYCPALDQFASSRLNQGIYPAEYLESNLKLLKDNARLALKYGLVPGLLCFEPRSVPETLLEKYPTLRGARVDHPFRSFKPRYNLSIAHPVVQKHYQELLIKLMKEVPELGFMTIWSNDSGAGFEHTKSLYVGRNGGAFMIREWKDDEAIAKVAAANIIRFFVLLRDAGSRINPGFRIITRLESFYGERDHLWPQLEERVDVEVNSLLVKGWESIYPHPRYPDVKVVGSAYQNTLMDKERGAMNELNSRNSRSYFYHAFGCHTNHEPLLGIPFPWLTFEKLQAFAEQGVRTLAHVGGIHPPDKVPYAVNQEIFRLFQLNPSLDIEEAVQKMALRYAGRTNADDLVEGWRLVEQAIRAFIPLSIYSHYGVVWQRLFVRPLVPDIDRIPESERAYYESHMCTSIHNPNKVDLSKDVLFDLVTKDYAHMAFSRIDENVWAPLESAICHFKKKKDEAASIGDQKAALVFEDQYFRARALKCLYITLRNTAVWIYAVQEYQDAGDPSAGSTARKLLDKMMEKEIRNCRELIELWNESPIEWMIISGTEETPFIHAANFAELLEKKITLMENHRKDEPSLDPDYMFRLKNNPY
;
A
#
# COMPACT_ATOMS: atom_id res chain seq x y z
N MET A 1 -22.64 27.89 -23.92
CA MET A 1 -22.61 26.47 -24.37
C MET A 1 -21.82 25.67 -23.35
N LYS A 2 -22.33 24.52 -22.91
CA LYS A 2 -21.62 23.67 -21.95
C LYS A 2 -20.39 23.01 -22.59
N VAL A 3 -19.37 22.70 -21.79
CA VAL A 3 -18.19 21.94 -22.24
C VAL A 3 -18.61 20.63 -22.92
N SER A 4 -19.58 19.91 -22.34
CA SER A 4 -20.11 18.68 -22.94
C SER A 4 -20.76 18.88 -24.31
N GLU A 5 -21.35 20.05 -24.59
CA GLU A 5 -21.90 20.41 -25.90
C GLU A 5 -20.80 20.73 -26.89
N VAL A 6 -19.74 21.45 -26.47
CA VAL A 6 -18.55 21.70 -27.28
C VAL A 6 -17.91 20.40 -27.69
N LEU A 7 -17.69 19.47 -26.74
CA LEU A 7 -17.09 18.15 -27.00
C LEU A 7 -17.90 17.32 -28.02
N ARG A 8 -19.24 17.41 -28.01
CA ARG A 8 -20.09 16.74 -29.02
C ARG A 8 -19.97 17.33 -30.40
N GLN A 9 -19.58 18.61 -30.49
CA GLN A 9 -19.44 19.34 -31.79
C GLN A 9 -18.02 19.29 -32.34
N VAL A 10 -17.06 18.72 -31.61
CA VAL A 10 -15.68 18.53 -32.05
C VAL A 10 -15.68 17.71 -33.36
N ARG A 11 -14.99 18.22 -34.36
CA ARG A 11 -14.83 17.58 -35.69
C ARG A 11 -13.48 16.87 -35.81
N GLN A 12 -12.48 17.34 -35.08
CA GLN A 12 -11.14 16.78 -35.08
C GLN A 12 -10.47 16.95 -33.73
N VAL A 13 -9.69 15.94 -33.30
CA VAL A 13 -8.82 16.00 -32.14
C VAL A 13 -7.38 16.06 -32.61
N ARG A 14 -6.65 17.10 -32.25
CA ARG A 14 -5.25 17.32 -32.66
C ARG A 14 -4.31 16.92 -31.53
N ILE A 15 -3.42 16.00 -31.81
CA ILE A 15 -2.37 15.53 -30.90
C ILE A 15 -0.99 15.66 -31.55
N PRO A 16 0.11 15.75 -30.79
CA PRO A 16 1.46 15.85 -31.35
C PRO A 16 1.83 14.63 -32.19
N LYS A 17 2.47 14.84 -33.35
CA LYS A 17 2.97 13.77 -34.21
C LYS A 17 4.05 12.92 -33.50
N LYS A 18 4.88 13.56 -32.71
CA LYS A 18 5.90 12.93 -31.84
C LYS A 18 5.49 13.07 -30.38
N GLY A 19 4.28 12.62 -30.05
CA GLY A 19 3.73 12.70 -28.71
C GLY A 19 3.87 11.42 -27.92
N PHE A 20 3.17 11.38 -26.80
CA PHE A 20 3.12 10.26 -25.87
C PHE A 20 1.86 9.42 -26.10
N PRO A 21 1.85 8.12 -25.78
CA PRO A 21 0.68 7.25 -25.95
C PRO A 21 -0.58 7.75 -25.24
N VAL A 22 -0.42 8.45 -24.11
CA VAL A 22 -1.52 8.98 -23.31
C VAL A 22 -2.38 10.00 -24.07
N GLU A 23 -1.80 10.78 -24.97
CA GLU A 23 -2.52 11.78 -25.78
C GLU A 23 -3.57 11.11 -26.68
N GLU A 24 -3.18 10.03 -27.36
CA GLU A 24 -4.09 9.23 -28.18
C GLU A 24 -5.13 8.48 -27.33
N THR A 25 -4.74 8.02 -26.15
CA THR A 25 -5.66 7.36 -25.20
C THR A 25 -6.74 8.32 -24.74
N ILE A 26 -6.36 9.53 -24.31
CA ILE A 26 -7.31 10.56 -23.86
C ILE A 26 -8.24 10.98 -25.00
N ALA A 27 -7.70 11.17 -26.22
CA ALA A 27 -8.51 11.50 -27.38
C ALA A 27 -9.62 10.46 -27.63
N LYS A 28 -9.28 9.18 -27.58
CA LYS A 28 -10.24 8.08 -27.75
C LYS A 28 -11.27 8.00 -26.61
N GLU A 29 -10.83 8.17 -25.36
CA GLU A 29 -11.73 8.12 -24.19
C GLU A 29 -12.68 9.32 -24.19
N LEU A 30 -12.22 10.53 -24.54
CA LEU A 30 -13.08 11.71 -24.67
C LEU A 30 -14.15 11.54 -25.75
N LEU A 31 -13.74 11.11 -26.93
CA LEU A 31 -14.68 10.87 -28.03
C LEU A 31 -15.70 9.80 -27.68
N GLY A 32 -15.26 8.72 -27.04
CA GLY A 32 -16.15 7.65 -26.57
C GLY A 32 -17.15 8.11 -25.50
N SER A 33 -16.74 8.97 -24.59
CA SER A 33 -17.63 9.49 -23.53
C SER A 33 -18.72 10.44 -24.01
N CYS A 34 -18.53 11.04 -25.20
CA CYS A 34 -19.44 12.00 -25.80
C CYS A 34 -20.19 11.44 -27.02
N ASP A 35 -20.07 10.15 -27.33
CA ASP A 35 -20.59 9.51 -28.55
C ASP A 35 -20.17 10.24 -29.84
N ASN A 36 -18.96 10.84 -29.83
CA ASN A 36 -18.42 11.60 -30.93
C ASN A 36 -17.48 10.72 -31.78
N ARG A 37 -17.55 10.85 -33.09
CA ARG A 37 -16.75 10.11 -34.09
C ARG A 37 -15.73 10.99 -34.81
N ALA A 38 -15.30 12.08 -34.18
CA ALA A 38 -14.29 12.96 -34.74
C ALA A 38 -12.97 12.23 -35.03
N ASP A 39 -12.24 12.73 -36.05
CA ASP A 39 -10.94 12.18 -36.40
C ASP A 39 -9.85 12.60 -35.43
N VAL A 40 -8.97 11.67 -35.06
CA VAL A 40 -7.75 11.96 -34.29
C VAL A 40 -6.60 12.21 -35.27
N ILE A 41 -6.11 13.43 -35.32
CA ILE A 41 -5.10 13.89 -36.29
C ILE A 41 -3.77 14.16 -35.57
N LYS A 42 -2.69 13.54 -36.02
CA LYS A 42 -1.33 13.79 -35.56
C LYS A 42 -0.72 14.97 -36.32
N VAL A 43 -0.43 16.06 -35.63
CA VAL A 43 0.09 17.30 -36.21
C VAL A 43 1.49 17.65 -35.69
N ASP A 44 2.25 18.36 -36.52
CA ASP A 44 3.50 18.99 -36.07
C ASP A 44 3.19 20.24 -35.23
N ASP A 45 4.18 20.83 -34.56
CA ASP A 45 4.02 22.03 -33.75
C ASP A 45 3.31 23.17 -34.48
N SER A 46 3.44 23.26 -35.82
CA SER A 46 2.74 24.26 -36.63
C SER A 46 1.23 24.03 -36.76
N GLY A 47 0.77 22.81 -36.48
CA GLY A 47 -0.65 22.46 -36.51
C GLY A 47 -1.40 22.77 -35.21
N PHE A 48 -0.71 23.23 -34.15
CA PHE A 48 -1.32 23.72 -32.93
C PHE A 48 -1.72 25.20 -33.07
N VAL A 49 -2.70 25.45 -33.93
CA VAL A 49 -3.30 26.76 -34.19
C VAL A 49 -4.81 26.62 -34.01
N SER A 50 -5.40 27.57 -33.28
CA SER A 50 -6.83 27.60 -33.02
C SER A 50 -7.67 27.51 -34.31
N GLU A 51 -8.53 26.49 -34.40
CA GLU A 51 -9.40 26.24 -35.56
C GLU A 51 -10.75 25.74 -35.01
N GLU A 52 -11.84 26.38 -35.47
CA GLU A 52 -13.19 26.06 -35.02
C GLU A 52 -13.55 24.58 -35.15
N GLY A 53 -14.06 23.98 -34.06
CA GLY A 53 -14.41 22.57 -33.98
C GLY A 53 -13.22 21.64 -33.75
N ALA A 54 -12.06 22.16 -33.31
CA ALA A 54 -10.92 21.38 -32.92
C ALA A 54 -10.78 21.26 -31.42
N LEU A 55 -10.31 20.09 -30.96
CA LEU A 55 -9.85 19.82 -29.59
C LEU A 55 -8.34 19.54 -29.65
N TYR A 56 -7.59 20.15 -28.76
CA TYR A 56 -6.13 20.00 -28.68
C TYR A 56 -5.74 19.28 -27.38
N ILE A 57 -4.95 18.23 -27.51
CA ILE A 57 -4.45 17.44 -26.39
C ILE A 57 -2.95 17.30 -26.56
N ALA A 58 -2.15 17.84 -25.61
CA ALA A 58 -0.71 17.77 -25.72
C ALA A 58 0.04 17.84 -24.39
N VAL A 59 1.10 17.05 -24.29
CA VAL A 59 2.23 17.35 -23.43
C VAL A 59 3.08 18.40 -24.13
N VAL A 60 3.26 19.56 -23.51
CA VAL A 60 3.83 20.76 -24.15
C VAL A 60 5.35 20.78 -24.05
N PRO A 61 6.09 20.46 -25.14
CA PRO A 61 7.53 20.63 -25.16
C PRO A 61 7.91 22.11 -25.23
N LYS A 62 9.14 22.44 -24.84
CA LYS A 62 9.63 23.84 -24.84
C LYS A 62 9.41 24.60 -26.16
N GLY A 63 9.54 23.90 -27.29
CA GLY A 63 9.34 24.52 -28.63
C GLY A 63 7.89 24.90 -28.92
N LEU A 64 6.94 24.06 -28.54
CA LEU A 64 5.51 24.30 -28.71
C LEU A 64 5.02 25.41 -27.77
N ARG A 65 5.59 25.51 -26.58
CA ARG A 65 5.24 26.52 -25.57
C ARG A 65 5.29 27.95 -26.13
N ALA A 66 6.38 28.32 -26.76
CA ALA A 66 6.55 29.68 -27.33
C ALA A 66 5.47 30.05 -28.37
N ARG A 67 4.88 29.09 -29.04
CA ARG A 67 3.77 29.30 -30.00
C ARG A 67 2.42 29.44 -29.31
N LEU A 68 2.20 28.66 -28.25
CA LEU A 68 0.96 28.69 -27.47
C LEU A 68 0.83 29.98 -26.65
N ASP A 69 1.95 30.58 -26.23
CA ASP A 69 1.98 31.90 -25.58
C ASP A 69 1.23 32.98 -26.36
N HIS A 70 1.32 32.95 -27.69
CA HIS A 70 0.67 33.93 -28.56
C HIS A 70 -0.85 33.72 -28.72
N GLN A 71 -1.40 32.61 -28.22
CA GLN A 71 -2.82 32.28 -28.34
C GLN A 71 -3.63 32.62 -27.08
N GLY A 72 -2.98 33.22 -26.07
CA GLY A 72 -3.65 33.63 -24.83
C GLY A 72 -4.05 32.48 -23.92
N LEU A 73 -3.46 31.30 -24.09
CA LEU A 73 -3.74 30.12 -23.29
C LEU A 73 -3.00 30.20 -21.93
N ALA A 74 -3.66 29.78 -20.88
CA ALA A 74 -3.04 29.73 -19.55
C ALA A 74 -2.17 28.50 -19.39
N PHE A 75 -0.88 28.72 -19.07
CA PHE A 75 0.05 27.67 -18.63
C PHE A 75 1.16 28.26 -17.75
N SER A 76 1.78 27.44 -16.91
CA SER A 76 2.76 27.89 -15.93
C SER A 76 4.18 27.94 -16.48
N SER A 77 5.01 28.78 -15.85
CA SER A 77 6.47 28.76 -16.02
C SER A 77 7.16 27.66 -15.20
N GLN A 78 6.45 27.08 -14.24
CA GLN A 78 6.94 25.98 -13.41
C GLN A 78 7.12 24.69 -14.21
N ASP A 79 7.85 23.74 -13.62
CA ASP A 79 8.16 22.46 -14.28
C ASP A 79 6.96 21.51 -14.32
N ASP A 80 6.07 21.57 -13.34
CA ASP A 80 4.95 20.65 -13.17
C ASP A 80 3.62 21.40 -13.13
N TRP A 81 2.82 21.20 -14.18
CA TRP A 81 1.51 21.86 -14.32
C TRP A 81 0.59 21.11 -15.28
N VAL A 82 -0.70 21.43 -15.17
CA VAL A 82 -1.77 20.99 -16.09
C VAL A 82 -2.76 22.12 -16.31
N SER A 83 -3.34 22.23 -17.50
CA SER A 83 -4.33 23.25 -17.80
C SER A 83 -5.44 22.74 -18.73
N ILE A 84 -6.62 23.32 -18.57
CA ILE A 84 -7.80 23.19 -19.42
C ILE A 84 -8.20 24.59 -19.83
N ASN A 85 -8.19 24.86 -21.12
CA ASN A 85 -8.49 26.19 -21.65
C ASN A 85 -9.54 26.09 -22.76
N SER A 86 -10.29 27.19 -22.97
CA SER A 86 -10.96 27.47 -24.24
C SER A 86 -10.44 28.77 -24.80
N ASP A 87 -10.36 28.88 -26.12
CA ASP A 87 -9.95 30.10 -26.80
C ASP A 87 -11.13 30.85 -27.40
N VAL A 88 -10.85 31.95 -28.06
CA VAL A 88 -11.87 32.80 -28.72
C VAL A 88 -12.69 32.11 -29.81
N ASN A 89 -12.18 31.02 -30.35
CA ASN A 89 -12.89 30.16 -31.36
C ASN A 89 -13.64 29.01 -30.69
N GLN A 90 -13.74 29.01 -29.36
CA GLN A 90 -14.36 27.97 -28.55
C GLN A 90 -13.67 26.60 -28.69
N CYS A 91 -12.40 26.56 -29.10
CA CYS A 91 -11.60 25.36 -29.13
C CYS A 91 -11.18 25.02 -27.71
N LEU A 92 -11.25 23.73 -27.36
CA LEU A 92 -10.77 23.24 -26.06
C LEU A 92 -9.32 22.77 -26.18
N TRP A 93 -8.56 23.09 -25.12
CA TRP A 93 -7.14 22.77 -25.00
C TRP A 93 -6.90 22.06 -23.68
N LEU A 94 -6.48 20.80 -23.72
CA LEU A 94 -6.00 20.04 -22.57
C LEU A 94 -4.49 19.91 -22.69
N LEU A 95 -3.78 20.63 -21.85
CA LEU A 95 -2.32 20.77 -21.93
C LEU A 95 -1.67 20.41 -20.60
N SER A 96 -0.47 19.87 -20.64
CA SER A 96 0.33 19.61 -19.44
C SER A 96 1.83 19.67 -19.71
N SER A 97 2.60 19.78 -18.64
CA SER A 97 4.07 19.71 -18.69
C SER A 97 4.60 18.29 -18.81
N LYS A 98 3.83 17.29 -18.34
CA LYS A 98 4.24 15.88 -18.24
C LYS A 98 3.12 14.94 -18.64
N PRO A 99 3.43 13.73 -19.16
CA PRO A 99 2.41 12.76 -19.59
C PRO A 99 1.41 12.37 -18.49
N TYR A 100 1.87 12.17 -17.27
CA TYR A 100 1.01 11.75 -16.14
C TYR A 100 0.04 12.85 -15.70
N PHE A 101 0.41 14.11 -15.77
CA PHE A 101 -0.50 15.22 -15.46
C PHE A 101 -1.56 15.42 -16.54
N LEU A 102 -1.30 14.99 -17.77
CA LEU A 102 -2.28 15.08 -18.83
C LEU A 102 -3.51 14.22 -18.53
N TYR A 103 -3.31 12.99 -18.04
CA TYR A 103 -4.42 12.12 -17.66
C TYR A 103 -5.17 12.64 -16.42
N THR A 104 -4.45 13.25 -15.47
CA THR A 104 -5.06 13.95 -14.33
C THR A 104 -5.96 15.12 -14.79
N GLY A 105 -5.50 15.92 -15.75
CA GLY A 105 -6.30 16.97 -16.37
C GLY A 105 -7.51 16.46 -17.14
N PHE A 106 -7.36 15.35 -17.84
CA PHE A 106 -8.48 14.66 -18.49
C PHE A 106 -9.54 14.22 -17.48
N THR A 107 -9.12 13.62 -16.37
CA THR A 107 -10.04 13.24 -15.30
C THR A 107 -10.77 14.44 -14.72
N GLN A 108 -10.05 15.54 -14.51
CA GLN A 108 -10.63 16.80 -14.02
C GLN A 108 -11.66 17.36 -15.02
N LEU A 109 -11.37 17.31 -16.31
CA LEU A 109 -12.29 17.74 -17.37
C LEU A 109 -13.61 16.96 -17.33
N ILE A 110 -13.52 15.62 -17.28
CA ILE A 110 -14.68 14.73 -17.30
C ILE A 110 -15.50 14.82 -16.02
N GLU A 111 -14.84 14.90 -14.84
CA GLU A 111 -15.55 14.83 -13.56
C GLU A 111 -16.11 16.17 -13.07
N ASN A 112 -15.49 17.30 -13.47
CA ASN A 112 -15.81 18.60 -12.90
C ASN A 112 -16.21 19.70 -13.90
N PHE A 113 -15.87 19.57 -15.19
CA PHE A 113 -16.07 20.65 -16.16
C PHE A 113 -17.15 20.39 -17.21
N LEU A 114 -17.65 19.15 -17.36
CA LEU A 114 -18.60 18.83 -18.45
C LEU A 114 -19.89 19.67 -18.43
N ASP A 115 -20.36 20.03 -17.25
CA ASP A 115 -21.60 20.81 -17.06
C ASP A 115 -21.37 22.31 -16.95
N GLU A 116 -20.11 22.76 -16.95
CA GLU A 116 -19.78 24.18 -16.91
C GLU A 116 -20.01 24.86 -18.26
N GLU A 117 -20.42 26.13 -18.20
CA GLU A 117 -20.66 26.91 -19.42
C GLU A 117 -19.35 27.51 -19.96
N VAL A 118 -19.11 27.30 -21.23
CA VAL A 118 -18.06 27.99 -22.00
C VAL A 118 -18.64 29.31 -22.52
N SER A 119 -19.12 30.18 -21.62
CA SER A 119 -19.65 31.48 -22.00
C SER A 119 -18.58 32.53 -22.18
N ASP A 120 -17.48 32.39 -21.44
CA ASP A 120 -16.26 33.16 -21.52
C ASP A 120 -15.08 32.20 -21.68
N VAL A 121 -13.90 32.72 -21.97
CA VAL A 121 -12.69 31.90 -22.14
C VAL A 121 -12.46 31.07 -20.87
N LEU A 122 -12.73 29.74 -20.93
CA LEU A 122 -12.40 28.83 -19.86
C LEU A 122 -10.86 28.84 -19.68
N SER A 123 -10.42 29.18 -18.50
CA SER A 123 -9.00 29.22 -18.17
C SER A 123 -8.81 28.61 -16.80
N TRP A 124 -8.48 27.33 -16.79
CA TRP A 124 -8.12 26.62 -15.57
C TRP A 124 -6.70 26.09 -15.70
N MET A 125 -5.86 26.41 -14.75
CA MET A 125 -4.46 25.96 -14.70
C MET A 125 -4.07 25.70 -13.25
N GLN A 126 -3.37 24.59 -13.04
CA GLN A 126 -2.83 24.24 -11.73
C GLN A 126 -1.34 23.89 -11.82
N GLU A 127 -0.59 24.48 -10.91
CA GLU A 127 0.80 24.10 -10.64
C GLU A 127 0.81 22.99 -9.60
N ILE A 128 1.60 21.94 -9.86
CA ILE A 128 1.67 20.77 -9.01
C ILE A 128 2.90 20.86 -8.11
N GLY A 129 2.70 21.35 -6.91
CA GLY A 129 3.79 21.47 -5.91
C GLY A 129 3.88 20.31 -4.92
N PHE A 130 2.88 19.43 -4.90
CA PHE A 130 2.79 18.27 -4.03
C PHE A 130 2.28 17.07 -4.82
N SER A 131 2.88 15.90 -4.68
CA SER A 131 2.47 14.72 -5.41
C SER A 131 2.46 13.46 -4.56
N VAL A 132 1.51 12.57 -4.84
CA VAL A 132 1.57 11.16 -4.45
C VAL A 132 2.08 10.40 -5.65
N GLU A 133 3.38 10.13 -5.70
CA GLU A 133 4.01 9.66 -6.94
C GLU A 133 3.70 8.22 -7.26
N LYS A 134 3.79 7.33 -6.27
CA LYS A 134 3.60 5.90 -6.48
C LYS A 134 2.94 5.22 -5.28
N SER A 135 2.34 4.08 -5.53
CA SER A 135 2.04 3.11 -4.47
C SER A 135 3.10 2.03 -4.49
N THR A 136 3.66 1.77 -3.33
CA THR A 136 4.69 0.74 -3.18
C THR A 136 4.18 -0.39 -2.30
N PHE A 137 4.77 -1.57 -2.45
CA PHE A 137 4.41 -2.75 -1.68
C PHE A 137 2.91 -3.07 -1.73
N ASP A 138 2.38 -3.17 -2.94
CA ASP A 138 0.98 -3.47 -3.14
C ASP A 138 0.71 -4.97 -3.04
N LEU A 139 0.44 -5.42 -1.84
CA LEU A 139 0.14 -6.83 -1.56
C LEU A 139 -1.17 -7.31 -2.19
N PHE A 140 -2.06 -6.37 -2.52
CA PHE A 140 -3.42 -6.71 -2.90
C PHE A 140 -3.74 -6.49 -4.38
N LEU A 141 -2.75 -6.04 -5.16
CA LEU A 141 -2.90 -5.76 -6.57
C LEU A 141 -3.47 -6.91 -7.37
N THR A 142 -2.89 -8.07 -7.17
CA THR A 142 -3.22 -9.28 -7.90
C THR A 142 -4.17 -10.18 -7.10
N GLN A 143 -4.72 -9.66 -6.00
CA GLN A 143 -5.57 -10.47 -5.15
C GLN A 143 -7.00 -10.49 -5.65
N TYR A 144 -7.69 -11.52 -5.25
CA TYR A 144 -9.07 -11.77 -5.62
C TYR A 144 -10.00 -11.24 -4.52
N ALA A 145 -11.26 -11.28 -4.80
CA ALA A 145 -12.30 -11.11 -3.82
C ALA A 145 -13.33 -12.23 -3.96
N ARG A 146 -14.32 -12.25 -3.12
CA ARG A 146 -15.28 -13.35 -3.05
C ARG A 146 -16.10 -13.46 -4.34
N LEU A 147 -16.57 -12.35 -4.89
CA LEU A 147 -17.43 -12.28 -6.05
C LEU A 147 -16.66 -12.08 -7.35
N ILE A 148 -15.63 -11.22 -7.33
CA ILE A 148 -14.85 -10.85 -8.50
C ILE A 148 -13.47 -11.48 -8.40
N ARG A 149 -13.23 -12.51 -9.22
CA ARG A 149 -12.00 -13.31 -9.20
C ARG A 149 -10.96 -12.83 -10.20
N ASP A 150 -11.38 -12.21 -11.28
CA ASP A 150 -10.47 -11.77 -12.33
C ASP A 150 -9.85 -10.43 -11.97
N PHE A 151 -8.55 -10.31 -12.21
CA PHE A 151 -7.82 -9.06 -12.07
C PHE A 151 -7.63 -8.42 -13.45
N ASP A 152 -8.32 -7.30 -13.67
CA ASP A 152 -8.16 -6.48 -14.87
C ASP A 152 -7.02 -5.47 -14.68
N ARG A 153 -5.84 -5.82 -15.18
CA ARG A 153 -4.63 -4.99 -15.08
C ARG A 153 -4.79 -3.63 -15.74
N GLU A 154 -5.44 -3.58 -16.90
CA GLU A 154 -5.62 -2.33 -17.62
C GLU A 154 -6.53 -1.38 -16.85
N LYS A 155 -7.63 -1.88 -16.33
CA LYS A 155 -8.57 -1.13 -15.49
C LYS A 155 -7.90 -0.62 -14.22
N TYR A 156 -7.04 -1.43 -13.60
CA TYR A 156 -6.27 -1.04 -12.41
C TYR A 156 -5.27 0.08 -12.73
N ILE A 157 -4.47 -0.06 -13.79
CA ILE A 157 -3.48 0.94 -14.21
C ILE A 157 -4.17 2.26 -14.62
N ARG A 158 -5.31 2.16 -15.30
CA ARG A 158 -6.13 3.31 -15.65
C ARG A 158 -6.63 4.04 -14.40
N GLU A 159 -7.12 3.32 -13.41
CA GLU A 159 -7.57 3.89 -12.14
C GLU A 159 -6.42 4.56 -11.39
N TYR A 160 -5.24 3.96 -11.43
CA TYR A 160 -4.03 4.52 -10.85
C TYR A 160 -3.72 5.92 -11.43
N ALA A 161 -3.77 6.06 -12.75
CA ALA A 161 -3.62 7.36 -13.43
C ALA A 161 -4.78 8.32 -13.11
N ARG A 162 -6.03 7.82 -13.04
CA ARG A 162 -7.22 8.62 -12.68
C ARG A 162 -7.10 9.25 -11.29
N LEU A 163 -6.49 8.53 -10.35
CA LEU A 163 -6.25 9.00 -8.99
C LEU A 163 -5.07 9.98 -8.87
N GLY A 164 -4.38 10.29 -9.97
CA GLY A 164 -3.32 11.28 -10.03
C GLY A 164 -1.93 10.76 -9.68
N PHE A 165 -1.74 9.45 -9.55
CA PHE A 165 -0.40 8.87 -9.42
C PHE A 165 0.42 9.12 -10.69
N THR A 166 1.72 9.23 -10.54
CA THR A 166 2.63 9.57 -11.64
C THR A 166 3.57 8.44 -12.03
N HIS A 167 3.85 7.53 -11.11
CA HIS A 167 4.79 6.41 -11.25
C HIS A 167 4.14 5.10 -10.80
N ILE A 168 4.48 3.98 -11.40
CA ILE A 168 3.91 2.67 -11.06
C ILE A 168 4.96 1.55 -11.12
N GLU A 169 4.96 0.70 -10.11
CA GLU A 169 5.87 -0.47 -10.00
C GLU A 169 5.30 -1.65 -10.80
N VAL A 170 5.65 -1.74 -12.07
CA VAL A 170 5.02 -2.65 -13.03
C VAL A 170 5.36 -4.12 -12.87
N ASN A 171 6.47 -4.48 -12.21
CA ASN A 171 6.80 -5.87 -11.90
C ASN A 171 5.95 -6.43 -10.76
N ALA A 172 5.47 -5.59 -9.84
CA ALA A 172 4.53 -6.00 -8.79
C ALA A 172 3.16 -6.43 -9.35
N LEU A 173 2.80 -5.97 -10.56
CA LEU A 173 1.58 -6.38 -11.28
C LEU A 173 1.72 -7.74 -12.00
N ALA A 174 2.92 -8.27 -12.03
CA ALA A 174 3.19 -9.56 -12.60
C ALA A 174 3.15 -10.58 -11.46
N SER A 175 2.13 -11.40 -11.37
CA SER A 175 2.21 -12.59 -10.55
C SER A 175 3.33 -13.46 -11.13
N SER A 176 4.49 -13.42 -10.49
CA SER A 176 5.59 -14.28 -10.87
C SER A 176 5.22 -15.73 -10.59
N LEU A 177 5.54 -16.60 -11.52
CA LEU A 177 5.48 -18.03 -11.25
C LEU A 177 6.49 -18.35 -10.15
N PRO A 178 6.12 -19.11 -9.11
CA PRO A 178 7.08 -19.55 -8.13
C PRO A 178 8.12 -20.42 -8.84
N TRP A 179 9.39 -20.08 -8.66
CA TRP A 179 10.47 -20.89 -9.19
C TRP A 179 10.66 -22.20 -8.41
N GLU A 180 10.58 -22.09 -7.10
CA GLU A 180 10.62 -23.25 -6.20
C GLU A 180 9.34 -23.32 -5.38
N LYS A 181 8.77 -24.50 -5.27
CA LYS A 181 7.73 -24.74 -4.27
C LYS A 181 8.38 -24.72 -2.90
N GLY A 182 7.77 -24.01 -1.99
CA GLY A 182 8.20 -23.98 -0.59
C GLY A 182 8.04 -25.33 0.10
N VAL A 183 8.72 -25.48 1.21
CA VAL A 183 8.51 -26.58 2.14
C VAL A 183 7.11 -26.39 2.77
N PRO A 184 6.28 -27.41 2.87
CA PRO A 184 4.99 -27.28 3.55
C PRO A 184 5.12 -26.64 4.93
N GLY A 185 4.33 -25.61 5.18
CA GLY A 185 4.38 -24.82 6.42
C GLY A 185 5.48 -23.76 6.50
N GLU A 186 6.28 -23.58 5.46
CA GLU A 186 7.24 -22.50 5.38
C GLU A 186 6.53 -21.16 5.09
N PHE A 187 6.73 -20.19 5.96
CA PHE A 187 6.02 -18.91 5.90
C PHE A 187 6.31 -18.09 4.64
N TYR A 188 7.51 -18.19 4.10
CA TYR A 188 7.94 -17.49 2.90
C TYR A 188 8.13 -18.42 1.69
N ALA A 189 7.38 -19.50 1.63
CA ALA A 189 7.48 -20.42 0.51
C ALA A 189 7.23 -19.74 -0.83
N ASP A 190 6.17 -18.92 -0.90
CA ASP A 190 5.79 -18.16 -2.10
C ASP A 190 6.42 -16.77 -2.17
N PHE A 191 7.35 -16.52 -1.31
CA PHE A 191 7.96 -15.23 -1.10
C PHE A 191 8.73 -14.71 -2.30
N TYR A 192 9.25 -15.59 -3.11
CA TYR A 192 9.95 -15.25 -4.35
C TYR A 192 9.03 -14.82 -5.47
N THR A 193 7.74 -14.75 -5.23
CA THR A 193 6.75 -14.68 -6.29
C THR A 193 6.04 -13.36 -6.38
N TYR A 194 5.96 -12.56 -5.34
CA TYR A 194 5.14 -11.37 -5.41
C TYR A 194 5.85 -10.10 -5.91
N CYS A 195 7.18 -10.08 -5.91
CA CYS A 195 7.97 -9.06 -6.60
C CYS A 195 9.14 -9.73 -7.32
N PRO A 196 9.01 -10.07 -8.60
CA PRO A 196 10.10 -10.65 -9.38
C PRO A 196 11.33 -9.75 -9.39
N ALA A 197 12.50 -10.35 -9.11
CA ALA A 197 13.78 -9.67 -9.13
C ALA A 197 14.42 -9.69 -10.52
N LEU A 198 15.55 -8.98 -10.66
CA LEU A 198 16.22 -8.80 -11.95
C LEU A 198 16.57 -10.12 -12.66
N ASP A 199 17.04 -11.12 -11.90
CA ASP A 199 17.42 -12.43 -12.43
C ASP A 199 16.24 -13.31 -12.88
N GLN A 200 15.01 -12.92 -12.56
CA GLN A 200 13.80 -13.59 -13.03
C GLN A 200 13.25 -13.02 -14.35
N PHE A 201 13.84 -11.95 -14.87
CA PHE A 201 13.51 -11.36 -16.17
C PHE A 201 14.61 -11.58 -17.20
N ALA A 202 15.85 -11.65 -16.77
CA ALA A 202 17.01 -11.72 -17.62
C ALA A 202 18.11 -12.63 -17.03
N SER A 203 18.96 -13.16 -17.87
CA SER A 203 20.16 -13.86 -17.44
C SER A 203 21.42 -13.08 -17.78
N SER A 204 22.39 -13.09 -16.88
CA SER A 204 23.76 -12.66 -17.13
C SER A 204 24.64 -13.86 -17.54
N ARG A 205 25.91 -13.60 -17.79
CA ARG A 205 26.89 -14.70 -18.00
C ARG A 205 27.03 -15.59 -16.78
N LEU A 206 26.83 -15.05 -15.56
CA LEU A 206 27.01 -15.78 -14.32
C LEU A 206 25.89 -16.81 -14.10
N ASN A 207 24.64 -16.42 -14.31
CA ASN A 207 23.46 -17.25 -14.03
C ASN A 207 22.81 -17.85 -15.29
N GLN A 208 23.53 -17.85 -16.41
CA GLN A 208 23.04 -18.45 -17.65
C GLN A 208 22.70 -19.94 -17.44
N GLY A 209 21.50 -20.33 -17.84
CA GLY A 209 20.99 -21.70 -17.73
C GLY A 209 20.52 -22.11 -16.32
N ILE A 210 20.51 -21.20 -15.34
CA ILE A 210 19.93 -21.45 -14.00
C ILE A 210 18.43 -21.48 -14.07
N TYR A 211 17.82 -20.49 -14.75
CA TYR A 211 16.37 -20.46 -15.01
C TYR A 211 16.06 -20.95 -16.44
N PRO A 212 14.94 -21.65 -16.67
CA PRO A 212 14.48 -21.99 -18.02
C PRO A 212 14.26 -20.70 -18.86
N ALA A 213 14.58 -20.77 -20.15
CA ALA A 213 14.35 -19.66 -21.06
C ALA A 213 12.89 -19.22 -21.11
N GLU A 214 11.98 -20.18 -21.19
CA GLU A 214 10.52 -19.94 -21.22
C GLU A 214 10.01 -19.19 -19.97
N TYR A 215 10.61 -19.47 -18.80
CA TYR A 215 10.28 -18.76 -17.57
C TYR A 215 10.68 -17.29 -17.64
N LEU A 216 11.91 -17.00 -18.06
CA LEU A 216 12.40 -15.64 -18.22
C LEU A 216 11.62 -14.86 -19.29
N GLU A 217 11.32 -15.50 -20.41
CA GLU A 217 10.55 -14.89 -21.52
C GLU A 217 9.13 -14.56 -21.10
N SER A 218 8.47 -15.44 -20.35
CA SER A 218 7.11 -15.23 -19.84
C SER A 218 7.05 -14.03 -18.89
N ASN A 219 7.99 -13.96 -17.94
CA ASN A 219 8.07 -12.84 -17.00
C ASN A 219 8.39 -11.52 -17.72
N LEU A 220 9.35 -11.54 -18.66
CA LEU A 220 9.72 -10.36 -19.44
C LEU A 220 8.57 -9.87 -20.32
N LYS A 221 7.81 -10.77 -20.96
CA LYS A 221 6.63 -10.42 -21.75
C LYS A 221 5.60 -9.70 -20.87
N LEU A 222 5.32 -10.24 -19.70
CA LEU A 222 4.36 -9.65 -18.77
C LEU A 222 4.80 -8.25 -18.30
N LEU A 223 6.09 -8.08 -18.00
CA LEU A 223 6.66 -6.78 -17.65
C LEU A 223 6.53 -5.77 -18.80
N LYS A 224 6.82 -6.16 -20.04
CA LYS A 224 6.65 -5.32 -21.24
C LYS A 224 5.20 -4.88 -21.42
N ASP A 225 4.26 -5.80 -21.25
CA ASP A 225 2.84 -5.52 -21.41
C ASP A 225 2.37 -4.54 -20.32
N ASN A 226 2.80 -4.70 -19.08
CA ASN A 226 2.49 -3.78 -17.98
C ASN A 226 3.12 -2.40 -18.18
N ALA A 227 4.38 -2.33 -18.62
CA ALA A 227 5.05 -1.06 -18.93
C ALA A 227 4.34 -0.31 -20.08
N ARG A 228 3.90 -1.03 -21.10
CA ARG A 228 3.12 -0.44 -22.21
C ARG A 228 1.78 0.11 -21.75
N LEU A 229 1.08 -0.60 -20.86
CA LEU A 229 -0.15 -0.11 -20.25
C LEU A 229 0.11 1.12 -19.37
N ALA A 230 1.19 1.15 -18.59
CA ALA A 230 1.57 2.33 -17.82
C ALA A 230 1.75 3.56 -18.72
N LEU A 231 2.51 3.43 -19.82
CA LEU A 231 2.72 4.51 -20.77
C LEU A 231 1.43 4.94 -21.51
N LYS A 232 0.53 3.99 -21.77
CA LYS A 232 -0.79 4.28 -22.35
C LYS A 232 -1.57 5.30 -21.52
N TYR A 233 -1.41 5.27 -20.20
CA TYR A 233 -2.07 6.17 -19.25
C TYR A 233 -1.14 7.28 -18.73
N GLY A 234 0.04 7.45 -19.33
CA GLY A 234 0.98 8.52 -19.02
C GLY A 234 1.89 8.27 -17.81
N LEU A 235 1.77 7.11 -17.15
CA LEU A 235 2.55 6.77 -15.97
C LEU A 235 4.00 6.43 -16.31
N VAL A 236 4.92 6.72 -15.40
CA VAL A 236 6.32 6.28 -15.48
C VAL A 236 6.43 4.87 -14.92
N PRO A 237 6.75 3.84 -15.73
CA PRO A 237 6.96 2.49 -15.23
C PRO A 237 8.26 2.37 -14.46
N GLY A 238 8.26 1.56 -13.41
CA GLY A 238 9.44 1.23 -12.60
C GLY A 238 9.35 -0.15 -11.98
N LEU A 239 10.30 -0.47 -11.13
CA LEU A 239 10.42 -1.76 -10.47
C LEU A 239 10.36 -1.62 -8.96
N LEU A 240 9.75 -2.60 -8.29
CA LEU A 240 9.97 -2.88 -6.87
C LEU A 240 10.72 -4.20 -6.76
N CYS A 241 11.91 -4.21 -6.18
CA CYS A 241 12.70 -5.41 -6.01
C CYS A 241 13.18 -5.55 -4.57
N PHE A 242 13.07 -6.77 -4.07
CA PHE A 242 13.76 -7.16 -2.84
C PHE A 242 15.15 -7.62 -3.23
N GLU A 243 16.15 -6.76 -3.05
CA GLU A 243 17.53 -7.01 -3.52
C GLU A 243 18.58 -6.59 -2.46
N PRO A 244 19.76 -7.23 -2.44
CA PRO A 244 20.14 -8.43 -3.17
C PRO A 244 19.44 -9.67 -2.62
N ARG A 245 18.71 -10.38 -3.49
CA ARG A 245 17.87 -11.51 -3.12
C ARG A 245 18.62 -12.83 -3.12
N SER A 246 18.09 -13.82 -2.38
CA SER A 246 18.57 -15.18 -2.47
C SER A 246 18.53 -15.71 -3.92
N VAL A 247 19.49 -16.52 -4.25
CA VAL A 247 19.60 -17.18 -5.55
C VAL A 247 19.38 -18.69 -5.42
N PRO A 248 19.02 -19.40 -6.51
CA PRO A 248 18.92 -20.85 -6.49
C PRO A 248 20.24 -21.51 -6.01
N GLU A 249 20.12 -22.54 -5.18
CA GLU A 249 21.30 -23.22 -4.61
C GLU A 249 22.20 -23.81 -5.71
N THR A 250 21.63 -24.22 -6.85
CA THR A 250 22.38 -24.69 -8.02
C THR A 250 23.39 -23.68 -8.55
N LEU A 251 23.11 -22.38 -8.42
CA LEU A 251 24.07 -21.33 -8.76
C LEU A 251 25.21 -21.28 -7.75
N LEU A 252 24.91 -21.43 -6.46
CA LEU A 252 25.90 -21.41 -5.39
C LEU A 252 26.75 -22.68 -5.34
N GLU A 253 26.20 -23.82 -5.74
CA GLU A 253 26.95 -25.06 -5.95
C GLU A 253 28.00 -24.91 -7.07
N LYS A 254 27.60 -24.22 -8.15
CA LYS A 254 28.48 -23.93 -9.26
C LYS A 254 29.57 -22.90 -8.91
N TYR A 255 29.25 -21.93 -8.07
CA TYR A 255 30.13 -20.84 -7.67
C TYR A 255 30.14 -20.61 -6.15
N PRO A 256 30.64 -21.55 -5.35
CA PRO A 256 30.55 -21.50 -3.89
C PRO A 256 31.27 -20.32 -3.25
N THR A 257 32.28 -19.76 -3.92
CA THR A 257 33.01 -18.57 -3.43
C THR A 257 32.24 -17.26 -3.58
N LEU A 258 31.13 -17.28 -4.32
CA LEU A 258 30.25 -16.10 -4.49
C LEU A 258 29.11 -16.07 -3.50
N ARG A 259 28.99 -17.07 -2.62
CA ARG A 259 27.96 -17.13 -1.58
C ARG A 259 28.09 -15.91 -0.66
N GLY A 260 27.00 -15.17 -0.54
CA GLY A 260 26.89 -13.97 0.29
C GLY A 260 26.18 -14.22 1.61
N ALA A 261 25.33 -13.29 2.00
CA ALA A 261 24.57 -13.34 3.23
C ALA A 261 23.50 -14.45 3.23
N ARG A 262 23.24 -15.02 4.41
CA ARG A 262 22.01 -15.75 4.66
C ARG A 262 20.88 -14.74 4.81
N VAL A 263 19.87 -14.84 3.95
CA VAL A 263 18.80 -13.83 3.83
C VAL A 263 17.40 -14.38 4.11
N ASP A 264 17.27 -15.68 4.39
CA ASP A 264 16.02 -16.23 4.86
C ASP A 264 15.69 -15.74 6.27
N HIS A 265 14.41 -15.64 6.57
CA HIS A 265 13.96 -15.28 7.90
C HIS A 265 14.01 -16.53 8.80
N PRO A 266 14.90 -16.58 9.83
CA PRO A 266 15.12 -17.80 10.62
C PRO A 266 13.90 -18.25 11.42
N PHE A 267 12.90 -17.37 11.62
CA PHE A 267 11.67 -17.67 12.34
C PHE A 267 10.50 -18.02 11.42
N ARG A 268 10.67 -17.91 10.08
CA ARG A 268 9.61 -18.06 9.10
C ARG A 268 10.01 -18.91 7.90
N SER A 269 11.28 -19.30 7.80
CA SER A 269 11.81 -20.18 6.77
C SER A 269 12.49 -21.37 7.42
N PHE A 270 12.24 -22.56 6.90
CA PHE A 270 12.82 -23.82 7.40
C PHE A 270 14.09 -24.21 6.62
N LYS A 271 14.35 -23.54 5.51
CA LYS A 271 15.50 -23.81 4.65
C LYS A 271 16.41 -22.57 4.58
N PRO A 272 17.69 -22.67 4.97
CA PRO A 272 18.62 -21.58 4.79
C PRO A 272 18.75 -21.19 3.32
N ARG A 273 18.70 -19.88 3.05
CA ARG A 273 18.82 -19.32 1.71
C ARG A 273 19.87 -18.22 1.69
N TYR A 274 20.63 -18.18 0.63
CA TYR A 274 21.77 -17.27 0.50
C TYR A 274 21.68 -16.46 -0.79
N ASN A 275 22.18 -15.25 -0.74
CA ASN A 275 22.38 -14.44 -1.92
C ASN A 275 23.83 -14.51 -2.43
N LEU A 276 24.15 -13.69 -3.43
CA LEU A 276 25.51 -13.49 -3.93
C LEU A 276 26.20 -12.35 -3.18
N SER A 277 27.48 -12.50 -2.89
CA SER A 277 28.28 -11.46 -2.22
C SER A 277 28.47 -10.22 -3.10
N ILE A 278 27.84 -9.12 -2.71
CA ILE A 278 27.90 -7.83 -3.43
C ILE A 278 29.31 -7.23 -3.43
N ALA A 279 30.15 -7.58 -2.47
CA ALA A 279 31.54 -7.15 -2.44
C ALA A 279 32.37 -7.72 -3.60
N HIS A 280 31.93 -8.84 -4.20
CA HIS A 280 32.68 -9.52 -5.25
C HIS A 280 32.48 -8.86 -6.63
N PRO A 281 33.56 -8.50 -7.36
CA PRO A 281 33.45 -7.81 -8.66
C PRO A 281 32.63 -8.55 -9.72
N VAL A 282 32.68 -9.88 -9.74
CA VAL A 282 31.90 -10.71 -10.67
C VAL A 282 30.40 -10.55 -10.38
N VAL A 283 30.00 -10.47 -9.12
CA VAL A 283 28.61 -10.25 -8.71
C VAL A 283 28.14 -8.84 -9.08
N GLN A 284 28.99 -7.84 -8.87
CA GLN A 284 28.69 -6.47 -9.32
C GLN A 284 28.43 -6.42 -10.82
N LYS A 285 29.28 -7.07 -11.63
CA LYS A 285 29.09 -7.17 -13.07
C LYS A 285 27.83 -7.93 -13.45
N HIS A 286 27.47 -8.97 -12.70
CA HIS A 286 26.22 -9.71 -12.87
C HIS A 286 25.00 -8.80 -12.76
N TYR A 287 24.87 -8.03 -11.70
CA TYR A 287 23.74 -7.11 -11.51
C TYR A 287 23.70 -5.99 -12.56
N GLN A 288 24.84 -5.44 -12.94
CA GLN A 288 24.92 -4.48 -14.06
C GLN A 288 24.40 -5.09 -15.36
N GLU A 289 24.83 -6.31 -15.67
CA GLU A 289 24.45 -7.00 -16.90
C GLU A 289 22.94 -7.30 -16.92
N LEU A 290 22.37 -7.75 -15.79
CA LEU A 290 20.93 -8.01 -15.64
C LEU A 290 20.11 -6.74 -15.92
N LEU A 291 20.41 -5.66 -15.21
CA LEU A 291 19.66 -4.41 -15.37
C LEU A 291 19.79 -3.81 -16.77
N ILE A 292 20.99 -3.80 -17.34
CA ILE A 292 21.20 -3.30 -18.71
C ILE A 292 20.43 -4.14 -19.73
N LYS A 293 20.43 -5.45 -19.60
CA LYS A 293 19.64 -6.33 -20.50
C LYS A 293 18.15 -6.06 -20.36
N LEU A 294 17.66 -6.00 -19.12
CA LEU A 294 16.25 -5.71 -18.86
C LEU A 294 15.84 -4.37 -19.45
N MET A 295 16.60 -3.31 -19.20
CA MET A 295 16.29 -1.97 -19.68
C MET A 295 16.48 -1.81 -21.20
N LYS A 296 17.25 -2.64 -21.87
CA LYS A 296 17.22 -2.68 -23.35
C LYS A 296 15.91 -3.20 -23.92
N GLU A 297 15.24 -4.07 -23.16
CA GLU A 297 13.94 -4.63 -23.53
C GLU A 297 12.77 -3.73 -23.09
N VAL A 298 12.95 -2.92 -22.03
CA VAL A 298 11.98 -1.98 -21.48
C VAL A 298 12.70 -0.66 -21.15
N PRO A 299 13.07 0.14 -22.18
CA PRO A 299 13.89 1.35 -21.99
C PRO A 299 13.16 2.48 -21.25
N GLU A 300 11.85 2.39 -21.14
CA GLU A 300 10.99 3.36 -20.46
C GLU A 300 11.04 3.26 -18.92
N LEU A 301 11.64 2.23 -18.36
CA LEU A 301 11.79 2.12 -16.90
C LEU A 301 12.50 3.36 -16.35
N GLY A 302 11.82 4.12 -15.49
CA GLY A 302 12.31 5.37 -14.93
C GLY A 302 12.93 5.23 -13.55
N PHE A 303 12.62 4.16 -12.82
CA PHE A 303 13.11 3.95 -11.45
C PHE A 303 13.12 2.48 -11.04
N MET A 304 13.86 2.20 -9.97
CA MET A 304 13.85 0.92 -9.26
C MET A 304 13.81 1.16 -7.76
N THR A 305 12.74 0.74 -7.13
CA THR A 305 12.62 0.70 -5.66
C THR A 305 13.32 -0.56 -5.15
N ILE A 306 14.24 -0.41 -4.22
CA ILE A 306 14.99 -1.51 -3.61
C ILE A 306 14.65 -1.59 -2.12
N TRP A 307 14.02 -2.68 -1.73
CA TRP A 307 13.85 -3.06 -0.34
C TRP A 307 14.83 -4.16 0.01
N SER A 308 15.55 -3.98 1.11
CA SER A 308 16.58 -4.91 1.57
C SER A 308 16.46 -5.18 3.06
N ASN A 309 17.14 -6.21 3.53
CA ASN A 309 17.07 -6.73 4.90
C ASN A 309 15.64 -7.08 5.32
N ASP A 310 14.87 -7.49 4.33
CA ASP A 310 13.50 -7.92 4.44
C ASP A 310 13.26 -8.96 3.34
N SER A 311 12.37 -9.89 3.58
CA SER A 311 11.72 -10.62 2.50
C SER A 311 12.66 -11.47 1.62
N GLY A 312 13.63 -12.14 2.23
CA GLY A 312 14.57 -13.00 1.49
C GLY A 312 15.68 -12.24 0.75
N ALA A 313 15.85 -10.95 1.06
CA ALA A 313 16.90 -10.10 0.52
C ALA A 313 17.69 -9.43 1.65
N GLY A 314 18.95 -9.08 1.40
CA GLY A 314 19.73 -8.35 2.38
C GLY A 314 21.22 -8.26 2.06
N PHE A 315 21.90 -7.39 2.78
CA PHE A 315 23.33 -7.14 2.63
C PHE A 315 24.15 -7.84 3.69
N GLU A 316 25.30 -8.37 3.29
CA GLU A 316 26.26 -8.97 4.20
C GLU A 316 26.66 -8.00 5.31
N HIS A 317 26.76 -8.53 6.52
CA HIS A 317 27.25 -7.84 7.72
C HIS A 317 26.38 -6.69 8.24
N THR A 318 25.18 -6.51 7.73
CA THR A 318 24.26 -5.52 8.27
C THR A 318 23.67 -5.99 9.60
N LYS A 319 23.45 -5.05 10.52
CA LYS A 319 22.94 -5.37 11.87
C LYS A 319 21.45 -5.75 11.85
N SER A 320 20.70 -5.17 10.94
CA SER A 320 19.26 -5.39 10.77
C SER A 320 18.88 -6.62 9.96
N LEU A 321 19.85 -7.32 9.34
CA LEU A 321 19.57 -8.57 8.66
C LEU A 321 19.07 -9.62 9.67
N TYR A 322 18.08 -10.42 9.34
CA TYR A 322 17.44 -11.37 10.26
C TYR A 322 18.38 -12.28 11.04
N VAL A 323 19.46 -12.71 10.39
CA VAL A 323 20.54 -13.47 11.06
C VAL A 323 21.65 -12.56 11.60
N GLY A 324 21.46 -11.26 11.49
CA GLY A 324 22.37 -10.22 11.96
C GLY A 324 23.77 -10.33 11.35
N ARG A 325 24.75 -9.76 12.05
CA ARG A 325 26.16 -9.84 11.61
C ARG A 325 26.73 -11.26 11.60
N ASN A 326 25.94 -12.23 12.11
CA ASN A 326 26.33 -13.66 12.12
C ASN A 326 26.02 -14.40 10.82
N GLY A 327 25.32 -13.79 9.90
CA GLY A 327 24.76 -14.43 8.69
C GLY A 327 25.75 -14.94 7.65
N GLY A 328 26.85 -15.52 8.06
CA GLY A 328 27.87 -16.10 7.19
C GLY A 328 29.29 -15.61 7.46
N ALA A 329 29.45 -14.60 8.30
CA ALA A 329 30.75 -13.99 8.58
C ALA A 329 31.03 -13.83 10.09
N PHE A 330 30.47 -14.70 10.92
CA PHE A 330 30.66 -14.61 12.36
C PHE A 330 32.16 -14.66 12.78
N MET A 331 33.01 -15.31 12.00
CA MET A 331 34.45 -15.32 12.22
C MET A 331 35.07 -13.91 12.18
N ILE A 332 34.50 -12.99 11.40
CA ILE A 332 35.01 -11.61 11.31
C ILE A 332 34.65 -10.81 12.55
N ARG A 333 33.57 -11.15 13.23
CA ARG A 333 33.06 -10.41 14.40
C ARG A 333 33.98 -10.45 15.59
N GLU A 334 34.73 -11.52 15.76
CA GLU A 334 35.67 -11.66 16.85
C GLU A 334 36.85 -10.68 16.75
N TRP A 335 37.08 -10.12 15.55
CA TRP A 335 38.29 -9.38 15.21
C TRP A 335 38.02 -7.90 14.84
N LYS A 336 36.75 -7.52 14.70
CA LYS A 336 36.36 -6.15 14.37
C LYS A 336 35.22 -5.70 15.24
N ASP A 337 35.27 -4.44 15.64
CA ASP A 337 34.16 -3.80 16.34
C ASP A 337 32.97 -3.57 15.41
N ASP A 338 31.80 -3.33 16.01
CA ASP A 338 30.56 -3.11 15.29
C ASP A 338 30.63 -1.91 14.33
N GLU A 339 31.37 -0.87 14.72
CA GLU A 339 31.56 0.36 13.94
C GLU A 339 32.34 0.09 12.64
N ALA A 340 33.46 -0.65 12.76
CA ALA A 340 34.26 -1.03 11.58
C ALA A 340 33.48 -1.92 10.62
N ILE A 341 32.65 -2.84 11.12
CA ILE A 341 31.80 -3.70 10.31
C ILE A 341 30.70 -2.87 9.61
N ALA A 342 30.03 -1.98 10.35
CA ALA A 342 29.00 -1.10 9.81
C ALA A 342 29.53 -0.23 8.66
N LYS A 343 30.71 0.32 8.82
CA LYS A 343 31.37 1.13 7.77
C LYS A 343 31.63 0.34 6.48
N VAL A 344 32.09 -0.89 6.59
CA VAL A 344 32.33 -1.76 5.42
C VAL A 344 31.00 -2.18 4.77
N ALA A 345 30.00 -2.54 5.56
CA ALA A 345 28.67 -2.87 5.07
C ALA A 345 28.04 -1.68 4.33
N ALA A 346 28.10 -0.47 4.90
CA ALA A 346 27.62 0.73 4.27
C ALA A 346 28.28 1.02 2.92
N ALA A 347 29.59 0.85 2.82
CA ALA A 347 30.31 1.02 1.55
C ALA A 347 29.85 0.04 0.47
N ASN A 348 29.51 -1.20 0.83
CA ASN A 348 28.99 -2.19 -0.11
C ASN A 348 27.55 -1.86 -0.55
N ILE A 349 26.72 -1.38 0.35
CA ILE A 349 25.33 -0.95 0.07
C ILE A 349 25.35 0.21 -0.92
N ILE A 350 26.11 1.26 -0.64
CA ILE A 350 26.25 2.42 -1.54
C ILE A 350 26.74 2.00 -2.92
N ARG A 351 27.78 1.17 -2.95
CA ARG A 351 28.33 0.65 -4.22
C ARG A 351 27.25 -0.06 -5.04
N PHE A 352 26.40 -0.84 -4.42
CA PHE A 352 25.31 -1.53 -5.11
C PHE A 352 24.27 -0.55 -5.69
N PHE A 353 23.84 0.43 -4.91
CA PHE A 353 22.88 1.42 -5.38
C PHE A 353 23.44 2.27 -6.54
N VAL A 354 24.66 2.76 -6.40
CA VAL A 354 25.32 3.55 -7.44
C VAL A 354 25.54 2.72 -8.71
N LEU A 355 25.97 1.47 -8.55
CA LEU A 355 26.17 0.54 -9.66
C LEU A 355 24.89 0.33 -10.48
N LEU A 356 23.74 0.14 -9.82
CA LEU A 356 22.45 -0.04 -10.49
C LEU A 356 21.95 1.29 -11.11
N ARG A 357 22.06 2.40 -10.38
CA ARG A 357 21.72 3.73 -10.94
C ARG A 357 22.52 3.99 -12.23
N ASP A 358 23.80 3.80 -12.20
CA ASP A 358 24.70 4.05 -13.34
C ASP A 358 24.44 3.09 -14.50
N ALA A 359 24.13 1.82 -14.19
CA ALA A 359 23.73 0.85 -15.20
C ALA A 359 22.43 1.26 -15.90
N GLY A 360 21.42 1.64 -15.14
CA GLY A 360 20.13 2.11 -15.66
C GLY A 360 20.27 3.41 -16.44
N SER A 361 21.09 4.34 -15.97
CA SER A 361 21.32 5.64 -16.61
C SER A 361 21.98 5.55 -17.99
N ARG A 362 22.62 4.43 -18.32
CA ARG A 362 23.14 4.19 -19.69
C ARG A 362 22.05 4.04 -20.74
N ILE A 363 20.85 3.65 -20.31
CA ILE A 363 19.67 3.46 -21.18
C ILE A 363 18.68 4.61 -21.01
N ASN A 364 18.32 4.92 -19.76
CA ASN A 364 17.48 6.06 -19.42
C ASN A 364 18.25 7.04 -18.52
N PRO A 365 18.72 8.18 -19.04
CA PRO A 365 19.52 9.14 -18.27
C PRO A 365 18.84 9.67 -17.00
N GLY A 366 17.52 9.62 -16.94
CA GLY A 366 16.72 10.00 -15.78
C GLY A 366 16.50 8.90 -14.74
N PHE A 367 17.04 7.70 -14.95
CA PHE A 367 16.83 6.55 -14.08
C PHE A 367 17.26 6.82 -12.63
N ARG A 368 16.41 6.40 -11.68
CA ARG A 368 16.60 6.63 -10.24
C ARG A 368 16.56 5.32 -9.47
N ILE A 369 17.32 5.25 -8.38
CA ILE A 369 17.17 4.21 -7.36
C ILE A 369 16.40 4.82 -6.19
N ILE A 370 15.46 4.06 -5.64
CA ILE A 370 14.70 4.44 -4.44
C ILE A 370 14.96 3.37 -3.39
N THR A 371 15.36 3.74 -2.18
CA THR A 371 15.66 2.78 -1.11
C THR A 371 15.07 3.23 0.23
N ARG A 372 15.05 2.31 1.20
CA ARG A 372 14.66 2.56 2.58
C ARG A 372 15.89 2.48 3.47
N LEU A 373 16.04 3.39 4.41
CA LEU A 373 17.19 3.40 5.32
C LEU A 373 16.91 2.85 6.72
N GLU A 374 15.67 2.70 7.11
CA GLU A 374 15.36 2.06 8.41
C GLU A 374 15.78 0.60 8.47
N SER A 375 15.84 -0.08 7.33
CA SER A 375 16.39 -1.44 7.22
C SER A 375 17.89 -1.51 7.51
N PHE A 376 18.55 -0.37 7.67
CA PHE A 376 19.98 -0.26 7.90
C PHE A 376 20.28 0.54 9.17
N TYR A 377 19.50 0.33 10.23
CA TYR A 377 19.63 1.14 11.45
C TYR A 377 21.05 1.10 12.07
N GLY A 378 21.79 0.01 11.89
CA GLY A 378 23.17 -0.11 12.36
C GLY A 378 24.23 0.48 11.45
N GLU A 379 23.90 0.78 10.20
CA GLU A 379 24.79 1.30 9.16
C GLU A 379 24.40 2.74 8.73
N ARG A 380 23.29 3.24 9.23
CA ARG A 380 22.65 4.48 8.77
C ARG A 380 23.59 5.69 8.77
N ASP A 381 24.32 5.88 9.85
CA ASP A 381 25.21 7.04 10.01
C ASP A 381 26.39 7.01 9.04
N HIS A 382 26.73 5.84 8.52
CA HIS A 382 27.75 5.66 7.47
C HIS A 382 27.14 5.74 6.06
N LEU A 383 25.89 5.33 5.88
CA LEU A 383 25.19 5.39 4.59
C LEU A 383 24.83 6.82 4.21
N TRP A 384 24.25 7.53 5.17
CA TRP A 384 23.67 8.83 4.94
C TRP A 384 24.62 9.86 4.27
N PRO A 385 25.86 10.01 4.72
CA PRO A 385 26.79 10.97 4.10
C PRO A 385 27.24 10.58 2.69
N GLN A 386 27.08 9.31 2.30
CA GLN A 386 27.57 8.74 1.04
C GLN A 386 26.46 8.62 -0.02
N LEU A 387 25.20 8.97 0.31
CA LEU A 387 24.14 8.95 -0.69
C LEU A 387 24.43 9.95 -1.80
N GLU A 388 24.37 9.48 -3.03
CA GLU A 388 24.62 10.29 -4.23
C GLU A 388 23.28 10.76 -4.86
N GLU A 389 23.36 11.69 -5.81
CA GLU A 389 22.20 12.14 -6.56
C GLU A 389 21.43 10.98 -7.22
N ARG A 390 20.12 11.10 -7.32
CA ARG A 390 19.22 10.08 -7.88
C ARG A 390 19.25 8.73 -7.14
N VAL A 391 19.75 8.72 -5.92
CA VAL A 391 19.49 7.69 -4.91
C VAL A 391 18.52 8.32 -3.91
N ASP A 392 17.25 8.05 -4.12
CA ASP A 392 16.14 8.58 -3.34
C ASP A 392 15.86 7.70 -2.13
N VAL A 393 15.24 8.29 -1.11
CA VAL A 393 14.96 7.56 0.13
C VAL A 393 13.48 7.60 0.47
N GLU A 394 12.91 6.44 0.69
CA GLU A 394 11.62 6.30 1.36
C GLU A 394 11.82 6.45 2.87
N VAL A 395 11.25 7.52 3.41
CA VAL A 395 11.29 7.83 4.84
C VAL A 395 10.10 7.19 5.51
N ASN A 396 10.33 6.12 6.24
CA ASN A 396 9.31 5.25 6.81
C ASN A 396 8.69 5.77 8.12
N SER A 397 8.50 7.05 8.26
CA SER A 397 8.01 7.61 9.52
C SER A 397 6.57 7.23 9.85
N LEU A 398 5.75 7.06 8.84
CA LEU A 398 4.31 6.99 8.99
C LEU A 398 3.75 5.59 9.21
N LEU A 399 4.50 4.57 8.86
CA LEU A 399 4.12 3.18 9.10
C LEU A 399 4.52 2.69 10.49
N VAL A 400 5.65 3.15 11.00
CA VAL A 400 6.30 2.57 12.19
C VAL A 400 6.10 3.43 13.43
N LYS A 401 5.66 4.69 13.28
CA LYS A 401 5.51 5.61 14.39
C LYS A 401 4.08 6.08 14.49
N GLY A 402 3.39 5.48 15.41
CA GLY A 402 2.08 5.89 15.82
C GLY A 402 2.13 6.88 16.98
N TRP A 403 1.07 6.88 17.74
CA TRP A 403 0.96 7.64 18.96
C TRP A 403 1.90 7.14 20.05
N GLU A 404 2.28 8.03 20.93
CA GLU A 404 2.81 7.63 22.22
C GLU A 404 1.73 6.94 23.01
N SER A 405 2.04 5.75 23.55
CA SER A 405 1.11 5.05 24.39
C SER A 405 0.92 5.82 25.70
N ILE A 406 -0.33 6.03 26.10
CA ILE A 406 -0.65 6.60 27.41
C ILE A 406 -0.22 5.64 28.54
N TYR A 407 -0.16 4.36 28.23
CA TYR A 407 0.34 3.31 29.11
C TYR A 407 1.53 2.64 28.45
N PRO A 408 2.74 3.21 28.58
CA PRO A 408 3.93 2.64 27.96
C PRO A 408 4.20 1.24 28.53
N HIS A 409 4.58 0.33 27.67
CA HIS A 409 4.92 -1.02 28.08
C HIS A 409 6.13 -0.99 29.02
N PRO A 410 6.12 -1.67 30.18
CA PRO A 410 7.19 -1.59 31.17
C PRO A 410 8.58 -1.92 30.62
N ARG A 411 8.69 -2.81 29.65
CA ARG A 411 9.95 -3.19 29.00
C ARG A 411 10.27 -2.43 27.74
N TYR A 412 9.26 -1.93 27.06
CA TYR A 412 9.37 -1.27 25.76
C TYR A 412 8.70 0.09 25.82
N PRO A 413 9.14 1.01 26.68
CA PRO A 413 8.47 2.29 26.91
C PRO A 413 8.44 3.16 25.65
N ASP A 414 9.38 2.95 24.74
CA ASP A 414 9.50 3.71 23.50
C ASP A 414 8.72 3.10 22.32
N VAL A 415 8.08 1.94 22.51
CA VAL A 415 7.24 1.34 21.47
C VAL A 415 5.99 2.17 21.27
N LYS A 416 5.81 2.67 20.05
CA LYS A 416 4.66 3.48 19.67
C LYS A 416 3.54 2.60 19.11
N VAL A 417 2.31 3.04 19.32
CA VAL A 417 1.17 2.43 18.67
C VAL A 417 1.22 2.75 17.16
N VAL A 418 1.08 1.73 16.34
CA VAL A 418 1.02 1.94 14.89
C VAL A 418 -0.34 2.50 14.50
N GLY A 419 -0.31 3.51 13.68
CA GLY A 419 -1.52 4.16 13.24
C GLY A 419 -1.22 5.11 12.11
N SER A 420 -0.70 4.60 10.98
CA SER A 420 -0.30 5.47 9.87
C SER A 420 -1.42 6.37 9.37
N ALA A 421 -2.68 5.95 9.48
CA ALA A 421 -3.83 6.79 9.17
C ALA A 421 -3.95 8.00 10.13
N TYR A 422 -3.46 7.88 11.35
CA TYR A 422 -3.58 8.89 12.41
C TYR A 422 -2.31 9.73 12.61
N GLN A 423 -1.17 9.26 12.10
CA GLN A 423 0.09 10.00 12.23
C GLN A 423 0.15 11.15 11.23
N ASN A 424 0.29 12.37 11.74
CA ASN A 424 0.32 13.59 10.93
C ASN A 424 1.47 14.55 11.27
N THR A 425 2.46 14.11 12.06
CA THR A 425 3.59 14.95 12.48
C THR A 425 4.90 14.29 12.10
N LEU A 426 5.79 15.06 11.44
CA LEU A 426 7.15 14.61 11.16
C LEU A 426 8.03 14.79 12.40
N MET A 427 8.92 13.83 12.62
CA MET A 427 9.95 13.96 13.64
C MET A 427 11.12 14.82 13.13
N ASP A 428 11.87 15.39 14.04
CA ASP A 428 13.01 16.27 13.69
C ASP A 428 14.05 15.59 12.79
N LYS A 429 14.34 14.30 13.05
CA LYS A 429 15.27 13.55 12.21
C LYS A 429 14.74 13.28 10.80
N GLU A 430 13.42 13.15 10.63
CA GLU A 430 12.78 12.97 9.32
C GLU A 430 12.79 14.27 8.54
N ARG A 431 12.53 15.37 9.21
CA ARG A 431 12.63 16.71 8.65
C ARG A 431 14.08 17.04 8.22
N GLY A 432 15.06 16.67 9.06
CA GLY A 432 16.48 16.78 8.73
C GLY A 432 16.85 15.97 7.50
N ALA A 433 16.37 14.72 7.42
CA ALA A 433 16.58 13.84 6.28
C ALA A 433 16.00 14.41 4.97
N MET A 434 14.78 14.93 5.02
CA MET A 434 14.13 15.56 3.88
C MET A 434 14.95 16.75 3.34
N ASN A 435 15.38 17.64 4.23
CA ASN A 435 16.14 18.82 3.84
C ASN A 435 17.49 18.45 3.22
N GLU A 436 18.17 17.46 3.77
CA GLU A 436 19.45 17.00 3.27
C GLU A 436 19.34 16.33 1.89
N LEU A 437 18.36 15.47 1.67
CA LEU A 437 18.11 14.84 0.36
C LEU A 437 17.78 15.90 -0.69
N ASN A 438 16.91 16.83 -0.38
CA ASN A 438 16.55 17.91 -1.30
C ASN A 438 17.78 18.74 -1.72
N SER A 439 18.73 18.99 -0.81
CA SER A 439 19.97 19.71 -1.12
C SER A 439 20.92 18.94 -2.05
N ARG A 440 20.75 17.63 -2.19
CA ARG A 440 21.57 16.72 -3.04
C ARG A 440 20.91 16.32 -4.36
N ASN A 441 19.83 16.98 -4.76
CA ASN A 441 19.03 16.58 -5.93
C ASN A 441 18.52 15.12 -5.83
N SER A 442 18.24 14.67 -4.61
CA SER A 442 17.57 13.41 -4.30
C SER A 442 16.22 13.69 -3.67
N ARG A 443 15.29 12.75 -3.82
CA ARG A 443 13.92 12.90 -3.32
C ARG A 443 13.75 12.15 -2.02
N SER A 444 12.90 12.70 -1.15
CA SER A 444 12.39 11.99 0.02
C SER A 444 10.93 11.62 -0.23
N TYR A 445 10.60 10.36 -0.05
CA TYR A 445 9.22 9.87 -0.11
C TYR A 445 8.74 9.58 1.31
N PHE A 446 7.63 10.19 1.70
CA PHE A 446 6.98 9.86 2.96
C PHE A 446 5.82 8.91 2.71
N TYR A 447 5.60 7.98 3.63
CA TYR A 447 4.52 7.03 3.48
C TYR A 447 3.17 7.59 3.91
N HIS A 448 2.21 7.37 3.08
CA HIS A 448 0.80 7.48 3.40
C HIS A 448 0.13 6.13 3.13
N ALA A 449 -0.66 5.66 4.07
CA ALA A 449 -1.37 4.40 3.92
C ALA A 449 -2.85 4.57 4.20
N PHE A 450 -3.70 4.09 3.30
CA PHE A 450 -5.14 3.92 3.50
C PHE A 450 -5.70 2.71 2.75
N GLY A 451 -4.85 1.90 2.23
CA GLY A 451 -5.19 0.56 1.72
C GLY A 451 -4.90 -0.48 2.77
N CYS A 452 -4.01 -1.40 2.47
CA CYS A 452 -3.66 -2.51 3.34
C CYS A 452 -2.85 -2.03 4.50
N HIS A 453 -1.99 -1.30 4.69
CA HIS A 453 -1.28 -0.92 5.92
C HIS A 453 -2.02 0.14 6.75
N THR A 454 -3.33 -0.04 6.90
CA THR A 454 -4.17 0.73 7.81
C THR A 454 -4.71 -0.15 8.92
N ASN A 455 -5.30 0.47 9.93
CA ASN A 455 -5.97 -0.27 11.02
C ASN A 455 -7.23 -1.01 10.56
N HIS A 456 -7.62 -0.89 9.30
CA HIS A 456 -8.85 -1.48 8.74
C HIS A 456 -8.58 -2.70 7.85
N GLU A 457 -7.33 -3.10 7.70
CA GLU A 457 -6.96 -4.28 6.94
C GLU A 457 -7.60 -5.56 7.52
N PRO A 458 -8.18 -6.48 6.73
CA PRO A 458 -8.20 -6.56 5.26
C PRO A 458 -9.43 -5.95 4.59
N LEU A 459 -10.16 -5.06 5.23
CA LEU A 459 -11.39 -4.46 4.73
C LEU A 459 -11.13 -3.52 3.55
N LEU A 460 -12.08 -3.47 2.63
CA LEU A 460 -12.05 -2.61 1.45
C LEU A 460 -13.02 -1.44 1.58
N GLY A 461 -12.63 -0.27 1.10
CA GLY A 461 -13.51 0.85 0.82
C GLY A 461 -14.14 1.55 2.03
N ILE A 462 -13.54 1.44 3.21
CA ILE A 462 -14.02 2.15 4.41
C ILE A 462 -13.81 3.66 4.23
N PRO A 463 -14.85 4.50 4.35
CA PRO A 463 -14.77 5.94 4.08
C PRO A 463 -14.24 6.73 5.29
N PHE A 464 -13.19 7.54 5.07
CA PHE A 464 -12.66 8.53 6.02
C PHE A 464 -11.95 9.68 5.28
N PRO A 465 -12.67 10.42 4.43
CA PRO A 465 -12.08 11.42 3.54
C PRO A 465 -11.49 12.63 4.27
N TRP A 466 -12.08 13.08 5.37
CA TRP A 466 -11.57 14.25 6.14
C TRP A 466 -10.24 13.91 6.82
N LEU A 467 -10.14 12.73 7.44
CA LEU A 467 -8.89 12.26 8.06
C LEU A 467 -7.77 12.12 7.01
N THR A 468 -8.10 11.63 5.81
CA THR A 468 -7.17 11.55 4.69
C THR A 468 -6.69 12.95 4.28
N PHE A 469 -7.60 13.90 4.13
CA PHE A 469 -7.28 15.28 3.76
C PHE A 469 -6.40 15.96 4.82
N GLU A 470 -6.78 15.90 6.09
CA GLU A 470 -6.02 16.48 7.21
C GLU A 470 -4.58 15.96 7.23
N LYS A 471 -4.39 14.68 6.95
CA LYS A 471 -3.07 14.07 6.87
C LYS A 471 -2.25 14.61 5.71
N LEU A 472 -2.82 14.73 4.53
CA LEU A 472 -2.16 15.32 3.35
C LEU A 472 -1.80 16.78 3.60
N GLN A 473 -2.72 17.55 4.19
CA GLN A 473 -2.50 18.94 4.54
C GLN A 473 -1.36 19.09 5.55
N ALA A 474 -1.35 18.28 6.60
CA ALA A 474 -0.30 18.30 7.62
C ALA A 474 1.09 18.00 7.03
N PHE A 475 1.19 17.12 6.02
CA PHE A 475 2.45 16.90 5.33
C PHE A 475 2.88 18.07 4.45
N ALA A 476 1.97 18.62 3.67
CA ALA A 476 2.26 19.76 2.81
C ALA A 476 2.72 20.99 3.64
N GLU A 477 2.06 21.26 4.76
CA GLU A 477 2.42 22.34 5.71
C GLU A 477 3.80 22.13 6.34
N GLN A 478 4.23 20.87 6.52
CA GLN A 478 5.56 20.53 7.02
C GLN A 478 6.64 20.49 5.95
N GLY A 479 6.32 20.86 4.70
CA GLY A 479 7.26 20.95 3.60
C GLY A 479 7.48 19.65 2.84
N VAL A 480 6.72 18.61 3.13
CA VAL A 480 6.73 17.37 2.30
C VAL A 480 6.17 17.70 0.94
N ARG A 481 6.87 17.27 -0.11
CA ARG A 481 6.45 17.48 -1.49
C ARG A 481 6.09 16.19 -2.22
N THR A 482 6.56 15.07 -1.70
CA THR A 482 6.40 13.78 -2.36
C THR A 482 6.00 12.71 -1.36
N LEU A 483 4.88 12.05 -1.63
CA LEU A 483 4.42 10.89 -0.89
C LEU A 483 4.57 9.62 -1.74
N ALA A 484 4.84 8.50 -1.06
CA ALA A 484 4.57 7.17 -1.54
C ALA A 484 3.35 6.62 -0.78
N HIS A 485 2.36 6.18 -1.51
CA HIS A 485 1.29 5.38 -0.92
C HIS A 485 1.82 3.96 -0.63
N VAL A 486 1.35 3.33 0.42
CA VAL A 486 1.73 1.96 0.78
C VAL A 486 0.50 1.08 0.82
N GLY A 487 0.59 -0.08 0.19
CA GLY A 487 -0.45 -1.10 0.21
C GLY A 487 -1.39 -1.12 -0.98
N GLY A 488 -1.17 -0.27 -1.98
CA GLY A 488 -1.95 -0.27 -3.22
C GLY A 488 -3.24 0.53 -3.18
N ILE A 489 -3.85 0.68 -4.35
CA ILE A 489 -5.17 1.26 -4.49
C ILE A 489 -6.25 0.16 -4.46
N HIS A 490 -7.44 0.53 -4.08
CA HIS A 490 -8.57 -0.38 -4.19
C HIS A 490 -9.03 -0.46 -5.66
N PRO A 491 -9.12 -1.65 -6.26
CA PRO A 491 -9.60 -1.79 -7.63
C PRO A 491 -11.04 -1.27 -7.78
N PRO A 492 -11.34 -0.49 -8.83
CA PRO A 492 -12.64 0.19 -8.97
C PRO A 492 -13.82 -0.75 -9.18
N ASP A 493 -13.58 -1.96 -9.67
CA ASP A 493 -14.59 -3.01 -9.80
C ASP A 493 -14.97 -3.64 -8.45
N LYS A 494 -14.10 -3.54 -7.46
CA LYS A 494 -14.31 -4.04 -6.09
C LYS A 494 -14.73 -2.94 -5.12
N VAL A 495 -14.30 -1.72 -5.38
CA VAL A 495 -14.59 -0.53 -4.55
C VAL A 495 -15.00 0.64 -5.45
N PRO A 496 -16.24 0.65 -5.96
CA PRO A 496 -16.66 1.67 -6.91
C PRO A 496 -16.79 3.09 -6.31
N TYR A 497 -16.83 3.21 -4.99
CA TYR A 497 -17.02 4.47 -4.28
C TYR A 497 -15.85 4.77 -3.34
N ALA A 498 -14.61 4.78 -3.88
CA ALA A 498 -13.37 4.92 -3.11
C ALA A 498 -13.07 6.39 -2.76
N VAL A 499 -13.92 7.01 -1.93
CA VAL A 499 -13.84 8.45 -1.61
C VAL A 499 -12.46 8.89 -1.08
N ASN A 500 -11.83 8.10 -0.22
CA ASN A 500 -10.50 8.45 0.33
C ASN A 500 -9.44 8.60 -0.76
N GLN A 501 -9.47 7.73 -1.77
CA GLN A 501 -8.47 7.73 -2.83
C GLN A 501 -8.61 8.93 -3.77
N GLU A 502 -9.83 9.41 -4.00
CA GLU A 502 -10.06 10.59 -4.83
C GLU A 502 -9.50 11.88 -4.22
N ILE A 503 -9.43 11.95 -2.89
CA ILE A 503 -8.82 13.07 -2.19
C ILE A 503 -7.36 13.28 -2.60
N PHE A 504 -6.61 12.25 -2.93
CA PHE A 504 -5.22 12.42 -3.38
C PHE A 504 -5.13 13.29 -4.63
N ARG A 505 -5.90 12.96 -5.65
CA ARG A 505 -5.90 13.74 -6.90
C ARG A 505 -6.37 15.17 -6.68
N LEU A 506 -7.45 15.34 -5.92
CA LEU A 506 -8.01 16.66 -5.64
C LEU A 506 -7.03 17.53 -4.85
N PHE A 507 -6.36 16.94 -3.85
CA PHE A 507 -5.35 17.62 -3.06
C PHE A 507 -4.10 17.99 -3.88
N GLN A 508 -3.63 17.10 -4.75
CA GLN A 508 -2.51 17.39 -5.65
C GLN A 508 -2.80 18.56 -6.58
N LEU A 509 -4.02 18.63 -7.12
CA LEU A 509 -4.45 19.74 -7.98
C LEU A 509 -4.64 21.05 -7.21
N ASN A 510 -5.12 20.99 -5.99
CA ASN A 510 -5.35 22.16 -5.15
C ASN A 510 -5.17 21.82 -3.66
N PRO A 511 -3.97 22.01 -3.08
CA PRO A 511 -3.74 21.78 -1.65
C PRO A 511 -4.58 22.65 -0.71
N SER A 512 -5.16 23.74 -1.22
CA SER A 512 -6.04 24.65 -0.47
C SER A 512 -7.53 24.39 -0.75
N LEU A 513 -7.88 23.23 -1.29
CA LEU A 513 -9.29 22.89 -1.57
C LEU A 513 -10.15 22.94 -0.31
N ASP A 514 -11.42 23.31 -0.47
CA ASP A 514 -12.43 23.11 0.56
C ASP A 514 -12.84 21.64 0.58
N ILE A 515 -12.48 20.94 1.64
CA ILE A 515 -12.77 19.50 1.77
C ILE A 515 -14.28 19.23 1.83
N GLU A 516 -15.07 20.13 2.41
CA GLU A 516 -16.52 19.97 2.50
C GLU A 516 -17.14 20.04 1.10
N GLU A 517 -16.73 21.02 0.31
CA GLU A 517 -17.19 21.15 -1.07
C GLU A 517 -16.74 19.93 -1.91
N ALA A 518 -15.50 19.47 -1.72
CA ALA A 518 -14.96 18.32 -2.46
C ALA A 518 -15.75 17.03 -2.14
N VAL A 519 -15.97 16.75 -0.86
CA VAL A 519 -16.74 15.57 -0.42
C VAL A 519 -18.18 15.66 -0.92
N GLN A 520 -18.80 16.84 -0.86
CA GLN A 520 -20.15 17.07 -1.39
C GLN A 520 -20.24 16.81 -2.90
N LYS A 521 -19.27 17.28 -3.68
CA LYS A 521 -19.20 17.01 -5.13
C LYS A 521 -19.07 15.51 -5.44
N MET A 522 -18.26 14.79 -4.68
CA MET A 522 -18.17 13.34 -4.82
C MET A 522 -19.49 12.64 -4.48
N ALA A 523 -20.14 13.03 -3.41
CA ALA A 523 -21.44 12.49 -3.02
C ALA A 523 -22.53 12.76 -4.07
N LEU A 524 -22.57 13.97 -4.63
CA LEU A 524 -23.43 14.32 -5.77
C LEU A 524 -23.22 13.40 -6.97
N ARG A 525 -21.97 13.13 -7.31
CA ARG A 525 -21.61 12.24 -8.43
C ARG A 525 -22.03 10.80 -8.16
N TYR A 526 -21.88 10.31 -6.93
CA TYR A 526 -22.23 8.93 -6.57
C TYR A 526 -23.73 8.74 -6.40
N ALA A 527 -24.37 9.51 -5.51
CA ALA A 527 -25.76 9.29 -5.09
C ALA A 527 -26.78 10.24 -5.73
N GLY A 528 -26.34 11.23 -6.52
CA GLY A 528 -27.22 12.24 -7.10
C GLY A 528 -27.62 13.33 -6.10
N ARG A 529 -28.22 14.42 -6.63
CA ARG A 529 -28.50 15.64 -5.86
C ARG A 529 -29.38 15.42 -4.63
N THR A 530 -30.37 14.55 -4.74
CA THR A 530 -31.36 14.30 -3.67
C THR A 530 -30.74 13.57 -2.48
N ASN A 531 -29.72 12.75 -2.72
CA ASN A 531 -29.18 11.83 -1.74
C ASN A 531 -27.75 12.17 -1.29
N ALA A 532 -27.15 13.24 -1.84
CA ALA A 532 -25.76 13.60 -1.56
C ALA A 532 -25.51 13.95 -0.09
N ASP A 533 -26.39 14.77 0.50
CA ASP A 533 -26.26 15.18 1.91
C ASP A 533 -26.35 13.98 2.86
N ASP A 534 -27.25 13.06 2.56
CA ASP A 534 -27.40 11.81 3.32
C ASP A 534 -26.15 10.92 3.22
N LEU A 535 -25.51 10.87 2.06
CA LEU A 535 -24.28 10.09 1.88
C LEU A 535 -23.12 10.71 2.67
N VAL A 536 -22.98 12.04 2.62
CA VAL A 536 -21.99 12.78 3.41
C VAL A 536 -22.20 12.57 4.91
N GLU A 537 -23.44 12.64 5.39
CA GLU A 537 -23.74 12.39 6.80
C GLU A 537 -23.34 10.97 7.23
N GLY A 538 -23.65 9.97 6.41
CA GLY A 538 -23.24 8.60 6.68
C GLY A 538 -21.71 8.44 6.77
N TRP A 539 -20.96 9.07 5.86
CA TRP A 539 -19.49 9.08 5.92
C TRP A 539 -18.95 9.78 7.16
N ARG A 540 -19.57 10.89 7.60
CA ARG A 540 -19.19 11.57 8.85
C ARG A 540 -19.34 10.66 10.06
N LEU A 541 -20.45 9.94 10.15
CA LEU A 541 -20.72 9.01 11.24
C LEU A 541 -19.70 7.87 11.27
N VAL A 542 -19.31 7.33 10.10
CA VAL A 542 -18.26 6.31 10.00
C VAL A 542 -16.91 6.90 10.47
N GLU A 543 -16.53 8.08 9.97
CA GLU A 543 -15.27 8.69 10.35
C GLU A 543 -15.21 9.09 11.84
N GLN A 544 -16.34 9.51 12.43
CA GLN A 544 -16.41 9.74 13.88
C GLN A 544 -16.07 8.46 14.68
N ALA A 545 -16.59 7.32 14.25
CA ALA A 545 -16.25 6.05 14.88
C ALA A 545 -14.77 5.68 14.71
N ILE A 546 -14.20 5.94 13.52
CA ILE A 546 -12.77 5.72 13.25
C ILE A 546 -11.90 6.62 14.14
N ARG A 547 -12.22 7.89 14.27
CA ARG A 547 -11.50 8.84 15.11
C ARG A 547 -11.58 8.50 16.61
N ALA A 548 -12.65 7.85 17.02
CA ALA A 548 -12.83 7.39 18.40
C ALA A 548 -12.08 6.09 18.71
N PHE A 549 -11.74 5.31 17.69
CA PHE A 549 -11.02 4.06 17.83
C PHE A 549 -9.54 4.29 18.18
N ILE A 550 -9.00 3.52 19.12
CA ILE A 550 -7.60 3.56 19.53
C ILE A 550 -6.96 2.21 19.21
N PRO A 551 -5.93 2.18 18.37
CA PRO A 551 -5.16 0.97 18.08
C PRO A 551 -4.53 0.39 19.36
N LEU A 552 -4.50 -0.94 19.48
CA LEU A 552 -3.99 -1.61 20.66
C LEU A 552 -2.47 -1.51 20.81
N SER A 553 -1.73 -1.75 19.74
CA SER A 553 -0.28 -1.79 19.76
C SER A 553 0.29 -1.65 18.37
N ILE A 554 1.63 -1.68 18.28
CA ILE A 554 2.33 -1.73 16.98
C ILE A 554 1.86 -2.88 16.09
N TYR A 555 1.44 -4.00 16.66
CA TYR A 555 0.95 -5.17 15.93
C TYR A 555 -0.56 -5.17 15.71
N SER A 556 -1.31 -4.29 16.32
CA SER A 556 -2.75 -4.19 16.06
C SER A 556 -3.07 -3.83 14.61
N HIS A 557 -2.18 -3.08 13.99
CA HIS A 557 -2.23 -2.72 12.58
C HIS A 557 -2.16 -3.96 11.68
N TYR A 558 -1.19 -4.82 11.93
CA TYR A 558 -1.05 -6.10 11.22
C TYR A 558 -1.85 -7.23 11.89
N GLY A 559 -2.31 -7.00 13.11
CA GLY A 559 -2.86 -8.03 13.98
C GLY A 559 -4.08 -8.72 13.43
N VAL A 560 -4.95 -8.02 12.70
CA VAL A 560 -6.14 -8.63 12.11
C VAL A 560 -5.78 -9.72 11.11
N VAL A 561 -4.80 -9.47 10.26
CA VAL A 561 -4.32 -10.43 9.25
C VAL A 561 -3.19 -11.29 9.81
N TRP A 562 -2.12 -10.68 10.26
CA TRP A 562 -0.89 -11.40 10.66
C TRP A 562 -1.03 -12.19 11.95
N GLN A 563 -1.85 -11.74 12.88
CA GLN A 563 -2.18 -12.46 14.13
C GLN A 563 -3.47 -13.26 14.00
N ARG A 564 -4.04 -13.33 12.80
CA ARG A 564 -5.27 -14.07 12.49
C ARG A 564 -6.43 -13.72 13.42
N LEU A 565 -6.56 -12.47 13.85
CA LEU A 565 -7.53 -12.08 14.87
C LEU A 565 -8.98 -12.42 14.50
N PHE A 566 -9.35 -12.35 13.22
CA PHE A 566 -10.69 -12.78 12.81
C PHE A 566 -10.95 -14.26 13.10
N VAL A 567 -9.99 -15.13 12.82
CA VAL A 567 -10.17 -16.58 12.89
C VAL A 567 -9.50 -17.23 14.10
N ARG A 568 -8.67 -16.49 14.82
CA ARG A 568 -7.99 -16.93 16.03
C ARG A 568 -8.99 -17.13 17.16
N PRO A 569 -9.01 -18.29 17.85
CA PRO A 569 -9.86 -18.50 19.01
C PRO A 569 -9.38 -17.65 20.20
N LEU A 570 -10.29 -16.88 20.77
CA LEU A 570 -10.08 -16.11 22.00
C LEU A 570 -10.60 -16.93 23.19
N VAL A 571 -9.79 -17.86 23.65
CA VAL A 571 -10.11 -18.84 24.71
C VAL A 571 -9.35 -18.57 25.99
N PRO A 572 -9.82 -19.04 27.16
CA PRO A 572 -9.16 -18.80 28.44
C PRO A 572 -7.72 -19.34 28.52
N ASP A 573 -7.50 -20.53 27.94
CA ASP A 573 -6.19 -21.18 27.91
C ASP A 573 -5.90 -21.69 26.48
N ILE A 574 -4.99 -21.05 25.79
CA ILE A 574 -4.62 -21.38 24.41
C ILE A 574 -3.91 -22.73 24.33
N ASP A 575 -3.17 -23.11 25.36
CA ASP A 575 -2.43 -24.36 25.39
C ASP A 575 -3.34 -25.60 25.50
N ARG A 576 -4.62 -25.41 25.84
CA ARG A 576 -5.64 -26.45 25.85
C ARG A 576 -6.20 -26.80 24.47
N ILE A 577 -6.00 -25.94 23.49
CA ILE A 577 -6.38 -26.25 22.11
C ILE A 577 -5.51 -27.42 21.61
N PRO A 578 -6.11 -28.46 21.04
CA PRO A 578 -5.36 -29.60 20.52
C PRO A 578 -4.26 -29.18 19.53
N GLU A 579 -3.10 -29.84 19.59
CA GLU A 579 -1.96 -29.52 18.73
C GLU A 579 -2.32 -29.55 17.23
N SER A 580 -3.14 -30.50 16.82
CA SER A 580 -3.63 -30.60 15.43
C SER A 580 -4.40 -29.36 14.97
N GLU A 581 -5.08 -28.67 15.89
CA GLU A 581 -5.79 -27.41 15.61
C GLU A 581 -4.87 -26.21 15.69
N ARG A 582 -3.90 -26.22 16.59
CA ARG A 582 -2.89 -25.14 16.70
C ARG A 582 -1.96 -25.07 15.50
N ALA A 583 -1.69 -26.20 14.84
CA ALA A 583 -0.79 -26.28 13.69
C ALA A 583 -1.18 -25.31 12.57
N TYR A 584 -2.47 -25.04 12.37
CA TYR A 584 -2.94 -24.05 11.43
C TYR A 584 -2.42 -22.65 11.80
N TYR A 585 -2.60 -22.22 13.03
CA TYR A 585 -2.19 -20.89 13.47
C TYR A 585 -0.66 -20.76 13.49
N GLU A 586 0.04 -21.82 13.88
CA GLU A 586 1.50 -21.88 13.90
C GLU A 586 2.10 -21.73 12.49
N SER A 587 1.40 -22.18 11.46
CA SER A 587 1.89 -22.10 10.07
C SER A 587 1.57 -20.77 9.37
N HIS A 588 0.54 -20.03 9.79
CA HIS A 588 0.07 -18.83 9.09
C HIS A 588 0.30 -17.53 9.84
N MET A 589 0.52 -17.57 11.14
CA MET A 589 0.74 -16.35 11.93
C MET A 589 2.20 -15.93 11.92
N CYS A 590 2.45 -14.64 12.16
CA CYS A 590 3.79 -14.16 12.44
C CYS A 590 4.38 -14.90 13.65
N THR A 591 5.58 -15.44 13.46
CA THR A 591 6.26 -16.15 14.52
C THR A 591 6.60 -15.24 15.69
N SER A 592 6.45 -15.76 16.89
CA SER A 592 7.10 -15.19 18.05
C SER A 592 8.62 -15.35 17.91
N ILE A 593 9.37 -14.33 18.35
CA ILE A 593 10.84 -14.39 18.40
C ILE A 593 11.38 -15.50 19.31
N HIS A 594 10.54 -16.10 20.14
CA HIS A 594 10.89 -17.21 21.02
C HIS A 594 10.67 -18.58 20.40
N ASN A 595 9.96 -18.66 19.30
CA ASN A 595 9.74 -19.89 18.58
C ASN A 595 10.20 -19.71 17.14
N PRO A 596 11.48 -20.01 16.85
CA PRO A 596 12.07 -19.69 15.54
C PRO A 596 11.49 -20.49 14.38
N ASN A 597 10.72 -21.53 14.62
CA ASN A 597 10.24 -22.42 13.56
C ASN A 597 8.71 -22.39 13.41
N LYS A 598 7.98 -21.86 14.37
CA LYS A 598 6.52 -21.81 14.34
C LYS A 598 5.93 -20.83 15.33
N VAL A 599 4.70 -20.43 15.12
CA VAL A 599 3.95 -19.58 16.03
C VAL A 599 3.42 -20.39 17.18
N ASP A 600 3.59 -19.88 18.37
CA ASP A 600 3.02 -20.42 19.60
C ASP A 600 1.98 -19.43 20.11
N LEU A 601 0.72 -19.83 20.11
CA LEU A 601 -0.39 -18.97 20.51
C LEU A 601 -0.30 -18.48 21.96
N SER A 602 0.28 -19.29 22.85
CA SER A 602 0.47 -18.91 24.25
C SER A 602 1.58 -17.88 24.44
N LYS A 603 2.45 -17.73 23.44
CA LYS A 603 3.62 -16.86 23.45
C LYS A 603 3.53 -15.77 22.40
N ASP A 604 2.32 -15.33 22.14
CA ASP A 604 2.05 -14.29 21.14
C ASP A 604 2.47 -12.90 21.63
N VAL A 605 3.08 -12.16 20.73
CA VAL A 605 3.56 -10.79 21.01
C VAL A 605 2.48 -9.81 21.43
N LEU A 606 1.19 -10.09 21.20
CA LEU A 606 0.10 -9.24 21.68
C LEU A 606 0.13 -9.09 23.21
N PHE A 607 0.37 -10.17 23.92
CA PHE A 607 0.47 -10.11 25.39
C PHE A 607 1.72 -9.41 25.89
N ASP A 608 2.78 -9.41 25.09
CA ASP A 608 4.02 -8.75 25.47
C ASP A 608 4.03 -7.24 25.19
N LEU A 609 3.40 -6.83 24.10
CA LEU A 609 3.36 -5.43 23.67
C LEU A 609 2.17 -4.64 24.21
N VAL A 610 1.12 -5.30 24.67
CA VAL A 610 -0.07 -4.66 25.24
C VAL A 610 -0.16 -4.94 26.73
N THR A 611 0.00 -3.90 27.53
CA THR A 611 -0.20 -4.01 28.98
C THR A 611 -1.68 -4.17 29.33
N LYS A 612 -1.95 -4.75 30.50
CA LYS A 612 -3.30 -4.86 31.06
C LYS A 612 -4.02 -3.51 31.11
N ASP A 613 -3.34 -2.46 31.57
CA ASP A 613 -3.92 -1.12 31.69
C ASP A 613 -4.23 -0.51 30.32
N TYR A 614 -3.35 -0.70 29.34
CA TYR A 614 -3.61 -0.23 27.98
C TYR A 614 -4.76 -0.98 27.34
N ALA A 615 -4.83 -2.31 27.51
CA ALA A 615 -5.94 -3.12 27.01
C ALA A 615 -7.28 -2.69 27.64
N HIS A 616 -7.29 -2.44 28.96
CA HIS A 616 -8.48 -1.92 29.66
C HIS A 616 -8.93 -0.57 29.10
N MET A 617 -8.01 0.36 28.97
CA MET A 617 -8.29 1.68 28.39
C MET A 617 -8.83 1.56 26.97
N ALA A 618 -8.22 0.71 26.13
CA ALA A 618 -8.61 0.55 24.72
C ALA A 618 -10.04 0.03 24.59
N PHE A 619 -10.40 -1.07 25.26
CA PHE A 619 -11.78 -1.58 25.12
C PHE A 619 -12.82 -0.68 25.81
N SER A 620 -12.48 -0.01 26.90
CA SER A 620 -13.38 0.94 27.54
C SER A 620 -13.70 2.12 26.62
N ARG A 621 -12.70 2.70 25.99
CA ARG A 621 -12.91 3.81 25.03
C ARG A 621 -13.67 3.38 23.78
N ILE A 622 -13.46 2.17 23.29
CA ILE A 622 -14.27 1.61 22.19
C ILE A 622 -15.73 1.51 22.63
N ASP A 623 -15.97 0.95 23.81
CA ASP A 623 -17.33 0.78 24.34
C ASP A 623 -18.04 2.12 24.60
N GLU A 624 -17.31 3.16 24.99
CA GLU A 624 -17.86 4.49 25.27
C GLU A 624 -18.11 5.33 24.01
N ASN A 625 -17.23 5.24 22.98
CA ASN A 625 -17.18 6.28 21.97
C ASN A 625 -17.36 5.78 20.52
N VAL A 626 -17.14 4.47 20.25
CA VAL A 626 -17.14 3.95 18.87
C VAL A 626 -18.51 3.47 18.43
N TRP A 627 -19.26 2.82 19.31
CA TRP A 627 -20.50 2.13 18.89
C TRP A 627 -21.61 3.07 18.47
N ALA A 628 -21.83 4.16 19.19
CA ALA A 628 -22.94 5.06 18.92
C ALA A 628 -22.87 5.65 17.48
N PRO A 629 -21.76 6.27 17.04
CA PRO A 629 -21.67 6.78 15.68
C PRO A 629 -21.70 5.66 14.62
N LEU A 630 -21.05 4.51 14.87
CA LEU A 630 -21.00 3.43 13.90
C LEU A 630 -22.36 2.74 13.70
N GLU A 631 -23.11 2.51 14.77
CA GLU A 631 -24.45 1.97 14.70
C GLU A 631 -25.42 2.95 14.04
N SER A 632 -25.26 4.26 14.32
CA SER A 632 -26.01 5.30 13.64
C SER A 632 -25.73 5.30 12.13
N ALA A 633 -24.46 5.15 11.72
CA ALA A 633 -24.09 5.05 10.31
C ALA A 633 -24.75 3.83 9.62
N ILE A 634 -24.70 2.66 10.26
CA ILE A 634 -25.30 1.43 9.73
C ILE A 634 -26.82 1.60 9.55
N CYS A 635 -27.50 2.12 10.59
CA CYS A 635 -28.94 2.37 10.54
C CYS A 635 -29.30 3.42 9.46
N HIS A 636 -28.49 4.48 9.35
CA HIS A 636 -28.65 5.53 8.36
C HIS A 636 -28.54 5.00 6.94
N PHE A 637 -27.47 4.31 6.62
CA PHE A 637 -27.27 3.73 5.29
C PHE A 637 -28.37 2.71 4.91
N LYS A 638 -28.77 1.85 5.86
CA LYS A 638 -29.87 0.91 5.64
C LYS A 638 -31.17 1.64 5.30
N LYS A 639 -31.55 2.64 6.11
CA LYS A 639 -32.72 3.44 5.90
C LYS A 639 -32.72 4.12 4.54
N LYS A 640 -31.59 4.76 4.18
CA LYS A 640 -31.45 5.49 2.91
C LYS A 640 -31.45 4.57 1.70
N LYS A 641 -30.87 3.39 1.82
CA LYS A 641 -30.98 2.33 0.81
C LYS A 641 -32.46 1.98 0.55
N ASP A 642 -33.19 1.70 1.61
CA ASP A 642 -34.60 1.29 1.51
C ASP A 642 -35.49 2.44 0.97
N GLU A 643 -35.24 3.68 1.38
CA GLU A 643 -35.92 4.88 0.86
C GLU A 643 -35.66 5.06 -0.65
N ALA A 644 -34.38 5.02 -1.08
CA ALA A 644 -34.02 5.17 -2.48
C ALA A 644 -34.59 4.05 -3.37
N ALA A 645 -34.56 2.81 -2.89
CA ALA A 645 -35.19 1.70 -3.59
C ALA A 645 -36.70 1.86 -3.74
N SER A 646 -37.39 2.37 -2.71
CA SER A 646 -38.83 2.57 -2.71
C SER A 646 -39.32 3.58 -3.76
N ILE A 647 -38.47 4.57 -4.10
CA ILE A 647 -38.75 5.60 -5.12
C ILE A 647 -38.18 5.26 -6.49
N GLY A 648 -37.53 4.11 -6.62
CA GLY A 648 -36.93 3.64 -7.88
C GLY A 648 -35.56 4.28 -8.21
N ASP A 649 -34.91 4.99 -7.28
CA ASP A 649 -33.55 5.51 -7.46
C ASP A 649 -32.53 4.40 -7.24
N GLN A 650 -32.38 3.55 -8.24
CA GLN A 650 -31.49 2.40 -8.21
C GLN A 650 -30.03 2.81 -8.00
N LYS A 651 -29.59 3.96 -8.54
CA LYS A 651 -28.22 4.44 -8.40
C LYS A 651 -27.91 4.74 -6.93
N ALA A 652 -28.73 5.52 -6.27
CA ALA A 652 -28.54 5.84 -4.86
C ALA A 652 -28.68 4.58 -3.97
N ALA A 653 -29.64 3.71 -4.27
CA ALA A 653 -29.82 2.46 -3.53
C ALA A 653 -28.56 1.59 -3.52
N LEU A 654 -27.87 1.44 -4.66
CA LEU A 654 -26.61 0.69 -4.76
C LEU A 654 -25.48 1.33 -3.96
N VAL A 655 -25.39 2.67 -3.96
CA VAL A 655 -24.37 3.39 -3.16
C VAL A 655 -24.60 3.15 -1.67
N PHE A 656 -25.83 3.34 -1.18
CA PHE A 656 -26.14 3.14 0.23
C PHE A 656 -26.02 1.66 0.65
N GLU A 657 -26.32 0.72 -0.25
CA GLU A 657 -26.11 -0.70 0.00
C GLU A 657 -24.62 -1.03 0.17
N ASP A 658 -23.77 -0.50 -0.71
CA ASP A 658 -22.32 -0.65 -0.61
C ASP A 658 -21.80 -0.12 0.74
N GLN A 659 -22.18 1.09 1.12
CA GLN A 659 -21.75 1.72 2.36
C GLN A 659 -22.32 1.00 3.61
N TYR A 660 -23.54 0.49 3.54
CA TYR A 660 -24.15 -0.30 4.61
C TYR A 660 -23.33 -1.56 4.94
N PHE A 661 -22.95 -2.32 3.92
CA PHE A 661 -22.18 -3.55 4.12
C PHE A 661 -20.76 -3.26 4.58
N ARG A 662 -20.10 -2.19 4.09
CA ARG A 662 -18.79 -1.76 4.57
C ARG A 662 -18.81 -1.33 6.03
N ALA A 663 -19.81 -0.58 6.44
CA ALA A 663 -19.97 -0.17 7.84
C ALA A 663 -20.24 -1.37 8.77
N ARG A 664 -21.02 -2.38 8.33
CA ARG A 664 -21.20 -3.66 9.05
C ARG A 664 -19.86 -4.41 9.20
N ALA A 665 -19.09 -4.51 8.12
CA ALA A 665 -17.76 -5.15 8.15
C ALA A 665 -16.81 -4.43 9.10
N LEU A 666 -16.79 -3.10 9.11
CA LEU A 666 -16.00 -2.30 10.06
C LEU A 666 -16.45 -2.56 11.51
N LYS A 667 -17.76 -2.67 11.76
CA LYS A 667 -18.28 -3.01 13.09
C LYS A 667 -17.75 -4.37 13.55
N CYS A 668 -17.77 -5.38 12.69
CA CYS A 668 -17.25 -6.71 12.99
C CYS A 668 -15.74 -6.67 13.31
N LEU A 669 -14.96 -5.91 12.54
CA LEU A 669 -13.55 -5.69 12.80
C LEU A 669 -13.33 -5.09 14.21
N TYR A 670 -14.04 -4.03 14.51
CA TYR A 670 -13.90 -3.34 15.80
C TYR A 670 -14.38 -4.20 16.99
N ILE A 671 -15.39 -5.05 16.80
CA ILE A 671 -15.81 -6.03 17.83
C ILE A 671 -14.66 -7.02 18.09
N THR A 672 -14.05 -7.60 17.04
CA THR A 672 -12.91 -8.52 17.21
C THR A 672 -11.72 -7.84 17.90
N LEU A 673 -11.35 -6.62 17.49
CA LEU A 673 -10.26 -5.86 18.11
C LEU A 673 -10.57 -5.52 19.58
N ARG A 674 -11.78 -5.08 19.87
CA ARG A 674 -12.26 -4.84 21.23
C ARG A 674 -12.21 -6.12 22.07
N ASN A 675 -12.68 -7.22 21.53
CA ASN A 675 -12.71 -8.49 22.23
C ASN A 675 -11.30 -9.06 22.44
N THR A 676 -10.35 -8.81 21.51
CA THR A 676 -8.93 -9.11 21.72
C THR A 676 -8.36 -8.32 22.90
N ALA A 677 -8.70 -7.04 23.05
CA ALA A 677 -8.28 -6.25 24.20
C ALA A 677 -8.88 -6.79 25.51
N VAL A 678 -10.16 -7.15 25.52
CA VAL A 678 -10.79 -7.78 26.69
C VAL A 678 -10.14 -9.10 27.04
N TRP A 679 -9.79 -9.91 26.03
CA TRP A 679 -9.09 -11.17 26.22
C TRP A 679 -7.74 -10.95 26.92
N ILE A 680 -6.92 -10.05 26.39
CA ILE A 680 -5.63 -9.67 26.99
C ILE A 680 -5.79 -9.23 28.45
N TYR A 681 -6.73 -8.31 28.70
CA TYR A 681 -6.99 -7.80 30.04
C TYR A 681 -7.49 -8.89 30.99
N ALA A 682 -8.51 -9.65 30.59
CA ALA A 682 -9.20 -10.57 31.50
C ALA A 682 -8.34 -11.78 31.84
N VAL A 683 -7.50 -12.30 30.95
CA VAL A 683 -6.58 -13.39 31.27
C VAL A 683 -5.51 -12.93 32.26
N GLN A 684 -4.90 -11.76 32.02
CA GLN A 684 -3.91 -11.18 32.93
C GLN A 684 -4.52 -10.83 34.29
N GLU A 685 -5.71 -10.22 34.32
CA GLU A 685 -6.42 -9.85 35.55
C GLU A 685 -6.80 -11.08 36.39
N TYR A 686 -7.19 -12.18 35.72
CA TYR A 686 -7.47 -13.44 36.42
C TYR A 686 -6.22 -14.01 37.11
N GLN A 687 -5.09 -14.00 36.39
CA GLN A 687 -3.83 -14.51 36.92
C GLN A 687 -3.24 -13.64 38.03
N ASP A 688 -3.41 -12.32 37.92
CA ASP A 688 -2.94 -11.35 38.93
C ASP A 688 -3.86 -11.28 40.14
N ALA A 689 -5.06 -11.89 40.10
CA ALA A 689 -6.07 -11.77 41.14
C ALA A 689 -5.56 -12.34 42.48
N GLY A 690 -5.36 -11.46 43.42
CA GLY A 690 -4.97 -11.82 44.81
C GLY A 690 -6.11 -12.42 45.64
N ASP A 691 -7.36 -12.35 45.12
CA ASP A 691 -8.53 -12.88 45.80
C ASP A 691 -9.52 -13.55 44.83
N PRO A 692 -10.35 -14.50 45.30
CA PRO A 692 -11.32 -15.21 44.45
C PRO A 692 -12.41 -14.33 43.81
N SER A 693 -12.70 -13.17 44.40
CA SER A 693 -13.72 -12.25 43.89
C SER A 693 -13.27 -11.54 42.63
N ALA A 694 -12.02 -11.05 42.64
CA ALA A 694 -11.40 -10.42 41.47
C ALA A 694 -11.27 -11.43 40.31
N GLY A 695 -10.79 -12.64 40.60
CA GLY A 695 -10.72 -13.73 39.63
C GLY A 695 -12.09 -14.08 39.02
N SER A 696 -13.14 -14.14 39.87
CA SER A 696 -14.51 -14.38 39.41
C SER A 696 -15.03 -13.26 38.49
N THR A 697 -14.64 -12.01 38.75
CA THR A 697 -15.03 -10.86 37.88
C THR A 697 -14.34 -10.92 36.51
N ALA A 698 -13.05 -11.18 36.50
CA ALA A 698 -12.28 -11.36 35.26
C ALA A 698 -12.81 -12.53 34.43
N ARG A 699 -13.16 -13.63 35.07
CA ARG A 699 -13.77 -14.80 34.44
C ARG A 699 -15.11 -14.48 33.77
N LYS A 700 -16.01 -13.77 34.49
CA LYS A 700 -17.29 -13.33 33.92
C LYS A 700 -17.13 -12.40 32.72
N LEU A 701 -16.12 -11.54 32.76
CA LEU A 701 -15.80 -10.66 31.68
C LEU A 701 -15.34 -11.44 30.43
N LEU A 702 -14.49 -12.44 30.63
CA LEU A 702 -14.01 -13.34 29.59
C LEU A 702 -15.14 -14.14 28.95
N ASP A 703 -16.06 -14.67 29.78
CA ASP A 703 -17.25 -15.38 29.29
C ASP A 703 -18.16 -14.51 28.41
N LYS A 704 -18.43 -13.28 28.84
CA LYS A 704 -19.21 -12.31 28.06
C LYS A 704 -18.50 -11.93 26.76
N MET A 705 -17.19 -11.78 26.81
CA MET A 705 -16.40 -11.51 25.62
C MET A 705 -16.52 -12.64 24.61
N MET A 706 -16.37 -13.90 25.05
CA MET A 706 -16.48 -15.07 24.18
C MET A 706 -17.87 -15.14 23.52
N GLU A 707 -18.95 -14.88 24.28
CA GLU A 707 -20.31 -14.81 23.71
C GLU A 707 -20.45 -13.74 22.65
N LYS A 708 -19.86 -12.55 22.89
CA LYS A 708 -19.86 -11.45 21.92
C LYS A 708 -19.07 -11.78 20.67
N GLU A 709 -17.91 -12.43 20.81
CA GLU A 709 -17.06 -12.83 19.69
C GLU A 709 -17.71 -13.94 18.85
N ILE A 710 -18.31 -14.94 19.47
CA ILE A 710 -19.06 -15.98 18.76
C ILE A 710 -20.21 -15.39 17.93
N ARG A 711 -20.95 -14.43 18.48
CA ARG A 711 -21.99 -13.70 17.73
C ARG A 711 -21.39 -12.93 16.56
N ASN A 712 -20.26 -12.29 16.78
CA ASN A 712 -19.53 -11.54 15.75
C ASN A 712 -19.04 -12.46 14.61
N CYS A 713 -18.55 -13.66 14.94
CA CYS A 713 -18.17 -14.64 13.92
C CYS A 713 -19.39 -15.08 13.07
N ARG A 714 -20.55 -15.26 13.68
CA ARG A 714 -21.79 -15.56 12.94
C ARG A 714 -22.21 -14.42 12.01
N GLU A 715 -22.11 -13.17 12.46
CA GLU A 715 -22.34 -11.98 11.64
C GLU A 715 -21.35 -11.89 10.45
N LEU A 716 -20.07 -12.21 10.68
CA LEU A 716 -19.06 -12.27 9.62
C LEU A 716 -19.35 -13.39 8.60
N ILE A 717 -19.83 -14.56 9.05
CA ILE A 717 -20.26 -15.65 8.15
C ILE A 717 -21.46 -15.19 7.31
N GLU A 718 -22.43 -14.53 7.90
CA GLU A 718 -23.57 -13.95 7.18
C GLU A 718 -23.10 -12.94 6.13
N LEU A 719 -22.26 -11.96 6.53
CA LEU A 719 -21.66 -11.00 5.61
C LEU A 719 -20.91 -11.68 4.47
N TRP A 720 -20.13 -12.73 4.78
CA TRP A 720 -19.39 -13.47 3.78
C TRP A 720 -20.30 -14.15 2.75
N ASN A 721 -21.39 -14.73 3.19
CA ASN A 721 -22.29 -15.51 2.34
C ASN A 721 -23.30 -14.64 1.58
N GLU A 722 -23.81 -13.58 2.17
CA GLU A 722 -24.98 -12.85 1.69
C GLU A 722 -24.68 -11.46 1.11
N SER A 723 -23.53 -10.85 1.44
CA SER A 723 -23.22 -9.52 0.94
C SER A 723 -23.06 -9.48 -0.58
N PRO A 724 -23.74 -8.57 -1.29
CA PRO A 724 -23.61 -8.41 -2.74
C PRO A 724 -22.34 -7.64 -3.14
N ILE A 725 -21.59 -7.08 -2.19
CA ILE A 725 -20.38 -6.28 -2.44
C ILE A 725 -19.11 -7.00 -2.00
N GLU A 726 -18.01 -6.54 -2.50
CA GLU A 726 -16.66 -6.94 -2.07
C GLU A 726 -16.23 -6.06 -0.88
N TRP A 727 -16.28 -6.60 0.30
CA TRP A 727 -15.93 -5.87 1.52
C TRP A 727 -14.59 -6.31 2.13
N MET A 728 -14.05 -7.44 1.69
CA MET A 728 -12.77 -7.98 2.15
C MET A 728 -11.99 -8.57 0.97
N ILE A 729 -10.68 -8.36 0.97
CA ILE A 729 -9.79 -8.96 0.00
C ILE A 729 -9.37 -10.35 0.42
N ILE A 730 -9.16 -11.24 -0.55
CA ILE A 730 -8.72 -12.62 -0.31
C ILE A 730 -7.62 -13.03 -1.28
N SER A 731 -6.85 -14.04 -0.91
CA SER A 731 -5.94 -14.72 -1.83
C SER A 731 -6.73 -15.56 -2.85
N GLY A 732 -6.28 -15.53 -4.09
CA GLY A 732 -6.90 -16.30 -5.18
C GLY A 732 -6.55 -17.76 -5.20
N THR A 733 -5.52 -18.14 -4.49
CA THR A 733 -5.02 -19.53 -4.44
C THR A 733 -5.14 -20.08 -3.03
N GLU A 734 -4.06 -20.10 -2.31
CA GLU A 734 -4.00 -20.59 -0.94
C GLU A 734 -3.91 -19.39 0.01
N GLU A 735 -4.26 -19.61 1.25
CA GLU A 735 -4.10 -18.64 2.31
C GLU A 735 -2.62 -18.29 2.47
N THR A 736 -2.35 -16.98 2.62
CA THR A 736 -1.01 -16.47 2.86
C THR A 736 -0.91 -15.89 4.27
N PRO A 737 0.28 -15.62 4.77
CA PRO A 737 0.45 -14.92 6.04
C PRO A 737 -0.24 -13.56 6.10
N PHE A 738 -0.44 -12.93 4.95
CA PHE A 738 -0.98 -11.58 4.84
C PHE A 738 -2.49 -11.54 4.53
N ILE A 739 -3.05 -12.61 3.94
CA ILE A 739 -4.40 -12.58 3.40
C ILE A 739 -5.07 -13.93 3.61
N HIS A 740 -6.35 -13.92 4.03
CA HIS A 740 -7.20 -15.11 4.06
C HIS A 740 -7.53 -15.59 2.64
N ALA A 741 -7.86 -16.88 2.51
CA ALA A 741 -8.35 -17.47 1.26
C ALA A 741 -9.87 -17.59 1.26
N ALA A 742 -10.40 -18.31 0.27
CA ALA A 742 -11.85 -18.49 0.09
C ALA A 742 -12.54 -19.30 1.21
N ASN A 743 -11.77 -20.01 2.02
CA ASN A 743 -12.24 -20.80 3.17
C ASN A 743 -12.48 -19.97 4.46
N PHE A 744 -12.58 -18.66 4.35
CA PHE A 744 -12.70 -17.75 5.51
C PHE A 744 -13.89 -18.09 6.42
N ALA A 745 -15.07 -18.37 5.84
CA ALA A 745 -16.25 -18.72 6.62
C ALA A 745 -16.05 -20.04 7.41
N GLU A 746 -15.41 -21.06 6.79
CA GLU A 746 -15.08 -22.33 7.44
C GLU A 746 -14.14 -22.13 8.64
N LEU A 747 -13.17 -21.22 8.51
CA LEU A 747 -12.25 -20.88 9.60
C LEU A 747 -12.97 -20.19 10.76
N LEU A 748 -13.98 -19.37 10.48
CA LEU A 748 -14.83 -18.75 11.50
C LEU A 748 -15.70 -19.79 12.22
N GLU A 749 -16.28 -20.75 11.52
CA GLU A 749 -17.02 -21.86 12.12
C GLU A 749 -16.13 -22.71 13.04
N LYS A 750 -14.89 -22.97 12.59
CA LYS A 750 -13.88 -23.64 13.40
C LYS A 750 -13.54 -22.84 14.66
N LYS A 751 -13.35 -21.52 14.55
CA LYS A 751 -13.14 -20.63 15.71
C LYS A 751 -14.31 -20.73 16.69
N ILE A 752 -15.55 -20.67 16.22
CA ILE A 752 -16.74 -20.79 17.08
C ILE A 752 -16.68 -22.12 17.85
N THR A 753 -16.44 -23.23 17.16
CA THR A 753 -16.36 -24.56 17.76
C THR A 753 -15.28 -24.63 18.84
N LEU A 754 -14.09 -24.13 18.55
CA LEU A 754 -13.00 -24.09 19.51
C LEU A 754 -13.35 -23.24 20.73
N MET A 755 -13.94 -22.07 20.55
CA MET A 755 -14.33 -21.20 21.64
C MET A 755 -15.44 -21.82 22.51
N GLU A 756 -16.41 -22.50 21.92
CA GLU A 756 -17.48 -23.19 22.65
C GLU A 756 -16.91 -24.36 23.46
N ASN A 757 -16.02 -25.17 22.89
CA ASN A 757 -15.42 -26.33 23.55
C ASN A 757 -14.47 -25.96 24.70
N HIS A 758 -13.73 -24.87 24.54
CA HIS A 758 -12.72 -24.40 25.50
C HIS A 758 -13.21 -23.29 26.42
N ARG A 759 -14.49 -22.94 26.38
CA ARG A 759 -15.08 -21.86 27.16
C ARG A 759 -14.90 -22.03 28.66
N LYS A 760 -14.87 -23.27 29.17
CA LYS A 760 -14.80 -23.58 30.58
C LYS A 760 -13.37 -23.79 31.12
N ASP A 761 -12.38 -23.72 30.24
CA ASP A 761 -10.99 -23.88 30.66
C ASP A 761 -10.57 -22.78 31.64
N GLU A 762 -9.68 -23.09 32.54
CA GLU A 762 -9.14 -22.14 33.48
C GLU A 762 -8.23 -21.13 32.77
N PRO A 763 -8.41 -19.82 32.96
CA PRO A 763 -7.55 -18.83 32.31
C PRO A 763 -6.08 -19.01 32.68
N SER A 764 -5.24 -19.18 31.65
CA SER A 764 -3.82 -19.43 31.83
C SER A 764 -3.00 -18.75 30.70
N LEU A 765 -1.85 -18.24 31.08
CA LEU A 765 -0.82 -17.74 30.19
C LEU A 765 0.54 -18.05 30.83
N ASP A 766 1.53 -18.45 30.04
CA ASP A 766 2.90 -18.66 30.51
C ASP A 766 3.47 -17.36 31.13
N PRO A 767 3.63 -17.28 32.44
CA PRO A 767 4.07 -16.05 33.12
C PRO A 767 5.50 -15.67 32.74
N ASP A 768 6.31 -16.63 32.30
CA ASP A 768 7.71 -16.40 31.97
C ASP A 768 7.86 -15.90 30.54
N TYR A 769 6.84 -16.04 29.70
CA TYR A 769 6.92 -15.64 28.32
C TYR A 769 7.29 -14.17 28.14
N MET A 770 6.63 -13.29 28.86
CA MET A 770 6.89 -11.85 28.81
C MET A 770 8.30 -11.46 29.26
N PHE A 771 8.99 -12.34 30.01
CA PHE A 771 10.35 -12.10 30.50
C PHE A 771 11.44 -12.65 29.59
N ARG A 772 11.13 -13.53 28.67
CA ARG A 772 12.12 -14.16 27.77
C ARG A 772 12.67 -13.20 26.71
N LEU A 773 11.91 -12.17 26.35
CA LEU A 773 12.38 -11.13 25.43
C LEU A 773 13.55 -10.31 25.96
N LYS A 774 13.82 -10.35 27.26
CA LYS A 774 14.94 -9.65 27.91
C LYS A 774 16.31 -10.00 27.32
N ASN A 775 16.42 -11.17 26.72
CA ASN A 775 17.65 -11.69 26.12
C ASN A 775 17.58 -11.73 24.58
N ASN A 776 16.67 -10.98 24.00
CA ASN A 776 16.57 -10.89 22.55
C ASN A 776 17.87 -10.32 21.99
N PRO A 777 18.53 -11.01 21.05
CA PRO A 777 19.77 -10.52 20.45
C PRO A 777 19.56 -9.36 19.44
N TYR A 778 18.31 -8.93 19.23
CA TYR A 778 18.01 -7.82 18.31
C TYR A 778 18.13 -6.46 18.98
#